data_2252cde8ed4c94bc726ebe3cbc5e81a5
#
_entry.id   2252cde8ed4c94bc726ebe3cbc5e81a5
#
_cell.length_a   1.000
_cell.length_b   1.000
_cell.length_c   1.000
_cell.angle_alpha   90.00
_cell.angle_beta   90.00
_cell.angle_gamma   90.00
#
_symmetry.space_group_name_H-M   'P 1'
#
loop_
_entity.id
_entity.type
_entity.pdbx_description
1 polymer ?
#
loop_
_entity_poly.entity_id
_entity_poly.type
_entity_poly.pdbx_seq_one_letter_code
_entity_poly.pdbx_strand_id
1 'polypeptide(L)'
;MNKTTIVVPVYKDWSTLGLCIESLKKYVPYGNHVLLVNDCGPEWEELEHNILSTIADCPDFTYAKNDENLGFVKTCNHALELADSSTDILLLNSDTEVTEGFLTEMQEVLYADERHGAVCPRSNNATLLTMPPRKNTTADLTPEVSHSIYETVKDMLPRWTILPTGVGFALLIKREVLNRFGLFDEIYSPGYNEENDFCARINQYGFSIVMANHAYVYHYESKSFGSRRAKLDAEHFAILSKRYPYYSGLINTYFHGVMEPVDYFADLIGDGLYPKKRVLFSLYETPASYNGTAKYSISIYEAFLRLFGDKYDVHLLINRAADSFHKLSERHENVWYPDTIDGQTFHIAFSPSQIYHIEHMLILNRTCLKYVFCMQDIISIRSSYLLVQDPERNEIFRSSIHYCDLMTSISQFSLKDTVDYYKAEFDMRDIPTRVIYHGTDKLYDPAKNPGFKLPFTDYFVVFGNFYKHKFVPQLLDALKASKHKIIVIGSTSEGAIGDNMYGYKSGNLSDEFIDYVLGNSLGIIFPSIYEGFGLPFLDGMSYSKKIIVNNTELNRELRDYFNAFSDNVYIFNSLDEVDGILDKIAADPAIHYKNNDSHIRSWEDSARELEDCLAGVLATPVDAKLLYERWHFYQYLSNVHRIYVGTSGMKKSRSIEMEGFLQGLINRFPHIYGVYKKVIVKLDPDHYN
;
A
#
# COMPACT_ATOMS: atom_id res chain seq x y z
N MET A 1 -32.63 23.70 -12.08
CA MET A 1 -31.78 24.12 -10.98
C MET A 1 -32.07 25.57 -10.67
N ASN A 2 -32.11 25.98 -9.41
CA ASN A 2 -32.26 27.36 -9.02
C ASN A 2 -31.04 28.17 -9.46
N LYS A 3 -31.24 29.48 -9.70
CA LYS A 3 -30.13 30.42 -9.85
C LYS A 3 -29.40 30.56 -8.50
N THR A 4 -28.14 30.97 -8.54
CA THR A 4 -27.34 31.17 -7.35
C THR A 4 -26.90 32.64 -7.23
N THR A 5 -27.02 33.21 -6.04
CA THR A 5 -26.33 34.46 -5.67
C THR A 5 -25.02 34.08 -4.98
N ILE A 6 -23.89 34.46 -5.57
CA ILE A 6 -22.55 34.32 -5.02
C ILE A 6 -22.26 35.53 -4.14
N VAL A 7 -22.18 35.34 -2.85
CA VAL A 7 -21.88 36.36 -1.84
C VAL A 7 -20.38 36.34 -1.55
N VAL A 8 -19.70 37.43 -1.80
CA VAL A 8 -18.28 37.63 -1.51
C VAL A 8 -18.12 38.70 -0.44
N PRO A 9 -17.93 38.36 0.84
CA PRO A 9 -17.60 39.31 1.89
C PRO A 9 -16.20 39.86 1.67
N VAL A 10 -16.06 41.19 1.65
CA VAL A 10 -14.81 41.90 1.38
C VAL A 10 -14.36 42.65 2.60
N TYR A 11 -13.11 42.44 3.05
CA TYR A 11 -12.56 43.14 4.19
C TYR A 11 -11.25 43.88 3.88
N LYS A 12 -10.34 43.26 3.11
CA LYS A 12 -9.01 43.79 2.76
C LYS A 12 -8.40 43.00 1.60
N ASP A 13 -7.21 43.45 1.15
CA ASP A 13 -6.36 42.77 0.18
C ASP A 13 -6.93 42.70 -1.23
N TRP A 14 -6.67 43.76 -1.97
CA TRP A 14 -7.04 43.85 -3.40
C TRP A 14 -6.35 42.78 -4.25
N SER A 15 -5.14 42.35 -3.89
CA SER A 15 -4.36 41.45 -4.73
C SER A 15 -5.06 40.08 -4.94
N THR A 16 -5.66 39.55 -3.91
CA THR A 16 -6.44 38.29 -4.00
C THR A 16 -7.88 38.52 -4.44
N LEU A 17 -8.52 39.57 -3.95
CA LEU A 17 -9.87 39.94 -4.36
C LEU A 17 -9.97 40.22 -5.88
N GLY A 18 -8.97 40.87 -6.47
CA GLY A 18 -8.91 41.11 -7.92
C GLY A 18 -8.92 39.82 -8.72
N LEU A 19 -8.12 38.80 -8.30
CA LEU A 19 -8.12 37.47 -8.91
C LEU A 19 -9.47 36.76 -8.74
N CYS A 20 -10.09 36.89 -7.56
CA CYS A 20 -11.42 36.33 -7.30
C CYS A 20 -12.46 36.94 -8.28
N ILE A 21 -12.53 38.25 -8.41
CA ILE A 21 -13.48 38.90 -9.30
C ILE A 21 -13.24 38.52 -10.77
N GLU A 22 -11.99 38.53 -11.23
CA GLU A 22 -11.68 38.15 -12.62
C GLU A 22 -12.02 36.68 -12.92
N SER A 23 -11.78 35.76 -11.97
CA SER A 23 -12.19 34.35 -12.12
C SER A 23 -13.72 34.18 -12.15
N LEU A 24 -14.46 34.95 -11.32
CA LEU A 24 -15.92 34.98 -11.33
C LEU A 24 -16.48 35.50 -12.64
N LYS A 25 -15.92 36.59 -13.18
CA LYS A 25 -16.31 37.12 -14.51
C LYS A 25 -16.13 36.11 -15.63
N LYS A 26 -15.09 35.26 -15.51
CA LYS A 26 -14.74 34.27 -16.53
C LYS A 26 -15.58 32.99 -16.46
N TYR A 27 -15.87 32.51 -15.25
CA TYR A 27 -16.37 31.14 -15.05
C TYR A 27 -17.77 31.04 -14.46
N VAL A 28 -18.39 32.15 -14.00
CA VAL A 28 -19.79 32.10 -13.52
C VAL A 28 -20.75 32.03 -14.70
N PRO A 29 -21.61 30.99 -14.79
CA PRO A 29 -22.59 30.85 -15.86
C PRO A 29 -23.61 31.99 -15.84
N TYR A 30 -24.01 32.48 -17.03
CA TYR A 30 -25.04 33.51 -17.20
C TYR A 30 -26.33 33.23 -16.42
N GLY A 31 -26.86 34.26 -15.80
CA GLY A 31 -28.10 34.16 -15.00
C GLY A 31 -27.90 33.90 -13.52
N ASN A 32 -26.67 33.62 -13.07
CA ASN A 32 -26.29 33.70 -11.66
C ASN A 32 -25.82 35.14 -11.34
N HIS A 33 -25.81 35.48 -10.06
CA HIS A 33 -25.53 36.84 -9.61
C HIS A 33 -24.37 36.87 -8.62
N VAL A 34 -23.50 37.88 -8.70
CA VAL A 34 -22.38 38.08 -7.75
C VAL A 34 -22.64 39.32 -6.93
N LEU A 35 -22.70 39.16 -5.60
CA LEU A 35 -22.89 40.25 -4.64
C LEU A 35 -21.61 40.41 -3.79
N LEU A 36 -20.90 41.51 -4.03
CA LEU A 36 -19.71 41.89 -3.26
C LEU A 36 -20.13 42.80 -2.11
N VAL A 37 -19.85 42.38 -0.85
CA VAL A 37 -20.26 43.15 0.35
C VAL A 37 -19.03 43.60 1.11
N ASN A 38 -18.73 44.88 1.05
CA ASN A 38 -17.59 45.52 1.73
C ASN A 38 -17.91 45.75 3.21
N ASP A 39 -17.14 45.11 4.10
CA ASP A 39 -17.31 45.18 5.55
C ASP A 39 -16.50 46.33 6.21
N CYS A 40 -16.24 47.41 5.51
CA CYS A 40 -15.51 48.57 6.01
C CYS A 40 -14.18 48.21 6.73
N GLY A 41 -13.34 47.43 6.05
CA GLY A 41 -11.98 47.11 6.50
C GLY A 41 -11.03 48.32 6.42
N PRO A 42 -9.75 48.16 6.79
CA PRO A 42 -8.80 49.27 6.83
C PRO A 42 -8.60 50.02 5.52
N GLU A 43 -8.80 49.34 4.37
CA GLU A 43 -8.57 49.88 2.99
C GLU A 43 -9.88 49.94 2.20
N TRP A 44 -10.99 50.12 2.88
CA TRP A 44 -12.32 49.97 2.27
C TRP A 44 -12.58 50.96 1.12
N GLU A 45 -12.05 52.21 1.17
CA GLU A 45 -12.22 53.22 0.11
C GLU A 45 -11.50 52.85 -1.17
N GLU A 46 -10.28 52.32 -1.07
CA GLU A 46 -9.51 51.84 -2.20
C GLU A 46 -10.18 50.57 -2.81
N LEU A 47 -10.61 49.64 -1.96
CA LEU A 47 -11.33 48.46 -2.39
C LEU A 47 -12.63 48.80 -3.10
N GLU A 48 -13.43 49.75 -2.58
CA GLU A 48 -14.65 50.24 -3.24
C GLU A 48 -14.36 50.79 -4.62
N HIS A 49 -13.36 51.67 -4.76
CA HIS A 49 -12.96 52.23 -6.05
C HIS A 49 -12.55 51.13 -7.04
N ASN A 50 -11.72 50.22 -6.63
CA ASN A 50 -11.21 49.13 -7.46
C ASN A 50 -12.32 48.16 -7.87
N ILE A 51 -13.19 47.77 -6.94
CA ILE A 51 -14.33 46.89 -7.22
C ILE A 51 -15.24 47.55 -8.25
N LEU A 52 -15.73 48.78 -7.99
CA LEU A 52 -16.68 49.48 -8.87
C LEU A 52 -16.11 49.66 -10.26
N SER A 53 -14.82 49.98 -10.40
CA SER A 53 -14.17 50.12 -11.72
C SER A 53 -14.08 48.78 -12.44
N THR A 54 -13.82 47.66 -11.72
CA THR A 54 -13.64 46.32 -12.30
C THR A 54 -14.96 45.71 -12.75
N ILE A 55 -16.08 45.97 -12.04
CA ILE A 55 -17.40 45.40 -12.37
C ILE A 55 -18.29 46.35 -13.21
N ALA A 56 -17.82 47.52 -13.62
CA ALA A 56 -18.61 48.55 -14.29
C ALA A 56 -19.41 48.03 -15.50
N ASP A 57 -18.86 47.10 -16.25
CA ASP A 57 -19.46 46.50 -17.45
C ASP A 57 -20.07 45.10 -17.18
N CYS A 58 -20.27 44.73 -15.93
CA CYS A 58 -20.73 43.38 -15.53
C CYS A 58 -22.14 43.48 -14.92
N PRO A 59 -23.23 43.34 -15.70
CA PRO A 59 -24.61 43.49 -15.22
C PRO A 59 -25.03 42.45 -14.15
N ASP A 60 -24.36 41.32 -14.10
CA ASP A 60 -24.62 40.24 -13.12
C ASP A 60 -23.85 40.45 -11.80
N PHE A 61 -23.11 41.56 -11.65
CA PHE A 61 -22.39 41.92 -10.44
C PHE A 61 -23.03 43.12 -9.75
N THR A 62 -23.15 43.05 -8.42
CA THR A 62 -23.55 44.20 -7.59
C THR A 62 -22.57 44.38 -6.44
N TYR A 63 -22.45 45.64 -6.01
CA TYR A 63 -21.66 46.03 -4.86
C TYR A 63 -22.57 46.60 -3.77
N ALA A 64 -22.34 46.19 -2.54
CA ALA A 64 -22.93 46.76 -1.34
C ALA A 64 -21.83 47.03 -0.30
N LYS A 65 -22.10 47.91 0.64
CA LYS A 65 -21.18 48.28 1.71
C LYS A 65 -21.93 48.36 3.03
N ASN A 66 -21.35 47.83 4.11
CA ASN A 66 -21.82 48.00 5.47
C ASN A 66 -21.51 49.45 5.93
N ASP A 67 -22.29 49.97 6.87
CA ASP A 67 -22.06 51.32 7.42
C ASP A 67 -20.81 51.35 8.35
N GLU A 68 -20.47 50.18 8.93
CA GLU A 68 -19.31 49.95 9.80
C GLU A 68 -18.81 48.50 9.66
N ASN A 69 -17.66 48.19 10.28
CA ASN A 69 -17.15 46.83 10.32
C ASN A 69 -18.03 45.96 11.23
N LEU A 70 -18.79 45.05 10.63
CA LEU A 70 -19.69 44.12 11.31
C LEU A 70 -19.05 42.78 11.66
N GLY A 71 -17.92 42.44 11.02
CA GLY A 71 -17.30 41.12 11.04
C GLY A 71 -17.99 40.12 10.13
N PHE A 72 -17.30 38.99 9.86
CA PHE A 72 -17.69 38.01 8.84
C PHE A 72 -19.13 37.49 9.04
N VAL A 73 -19.50 37.06 10.23
CA VAL A 73 -20.80 36.44 10.55
C VAL A 73 -21.95 37.42 10.19
N LYS A 74 -21.89 38.66 10.69
CA LYS A 74 -22.94 39.63 10.46
C LYS A 74 -22.96 40.13 9.01
N THR A 75 -21.81 40.26 8.37
CA THR A 75 -21.72 40.63 6.95
C THR A 75 -22.33 39.56 6.06
N CYS A 76 -22.12 38.27 6.33
CA CYS A 76 -22.79 37.21 5.61
C CYS A 76 -24.31 37.17 5.85
N ASN A 77 -24.78 37.40 7.08
CA ASN A 77 -26.21 37.52 7.38
C ASN A 77 -26.85 38.73 6.67
N HIS A 78 -26.21 39.90 6.70
CA HIS A 78 -26.67 41.08 5.95
C HIS A 78 -26.70 40.86 4.43
N ALA A 79 -25.67 40.18 3.88
CA ALA A 79 -25.65 39.82 2.47
C ALA A 79 -26.82 38.88 2.07
N LEU A 80 -27.25 38.00 2.96
CA LEU A 80 -28.42 37.14 2.75
C LEU A 80 -29.72 37.94 2.63
N GLU A 81 -29.86 39.08 3.37
CA GLU A 81 -31.00 39.98 3.31
C GLU A 81 -31.02 40.77 1.99
N LEU A 82 -29.84 41.12 1.44
CA LEU A 82 -29.68 41.81 0.18
C LEU A 82 -29.86 40.92 -1.04
N ALA A 83 -29.61 39.60 -0.89
CA ALA A 83 -29.71 38.65 -1.98
C ALA A 83 -31.16 38.35 -2.40
N ASP A 84 -31.38 37.99 -3.67
CA ASP A 84 -32.67 37.57 -4.17
C ASP A 84 -33.15 36.33 -3.37
N SER A 85 -34.36 36.49 -2.78
CA SER A 85 -34.95 35.44 -1.92
C SER A 85 -35.34 34.15 -2.66
N SER A 86 -35.24 34.14 -3.99
CA SER A 86 -35.52 32.95 -4.82
C SER A 86 -34.28 32.18 -5.22
N THR A 87 -33.06 32.69 -4.96
CA THR A 87 -31.78 32.08 -5.36
C THR A 87 -31.15 31.31 -4.22
N ASP A 88 -30.42 30.23 -4.56
CA ASP A 88 -29.49 29.58 -3.62
C ASP A 88 -28.33 30.54 -3.33
N ILE A 89 -27.63 30.33 -2.22
CA ILE A 89 -26.51 31.21 -1.81
C ILE A 89 -25.20 30.40 -1.82
N LEU A 90 -24.23 30.92 -2.57
CA LEU A 90 -22.83 30.49 -2.45
C LEU A 90 -22.08 31.55 -1.62
N LEU A 91 -21.70 31.21 -0.40
CA LEU A 91 -20.71 32.00 0.33
C LEU A 91 -19.34 31.72 -0.26
N LEU A 92 -18.58 32.72 -0.63
CA LEU A 92 -17.26 32.56 -1.26
C LEU A 92 -16.30 33.60 -0.67
N ASN A 93 -15.17 33.14 -0.12
CA ASN A 93 -14.15 34.04 0.40
C ASN A 93 -13.51 34.92 -0.69
N SER A 94 -13.13 36.13 -0.34
CA SER A 94 -12.49 37.10 -1.26
C SER A 94 -11.06 36.74 -1.69
N ASP A 95 -10.44 35.78 -1.03
CA ASP A 95 -9.11 35.23 -1.31
C ASP A 95 -9.17 33.87 -2.03
N THR A 96 -10.16 33.69 -2.89
CA THR A 96 -10.36 32.49 -3.71
C THR A 96 -10.24 32.82 -5.21
N GLU A 97 -9.96 31.78 -6.00
CA GLU A 97 -10.03 31.82 -7.46
C GLU A 97 -10.80 30.57 -7.93
N VAL A 98 -11.92 30.84 -8.63
CA VAL A 98 -12.80 29.73 -9.08
C VAL A 98 -12.30 29.15 -10.42
N THR A 99 -12.64 27.89 -10.69
CA THR A 99 -12.26 27.19 -11.92
C THR A 99 -13.47 26.97 -12.84
N GLU A 100 -13.19 26.55 -14.07
CA GLU A 100 -14.24 26.25 -15.06
C GLU A 100 -15.19 25.15 -14.56
N GLY A 101 -16.50 25.38 -14.67
CA GLY A 101 -17.52 24.41 -14.33
C GLY A 101 -17.82 24.26 -12.83
N PHE A 102 -17.06 24.88 -11.93
CA PHE A 102 -17.21 24.69 -10.48
C PHE A 102 -18.65 24.91 -9.98
N LEU A 103 -19.30 25.98 -10.38
CA LEU A 103 -20.65 26.32 -9.91
C LEU A 103 -21.70 25.34 -10.45
N THR A 104 -21.60 25.01 -11.73
CA THR A 104 -22.53 24.07 -12.37
C THR A 104 -22.47 22.71 -11.67
N GLU A 105 -21.26 22.20 -11.41
CA GLU A 105 -21.08 20.91 -10.70
C GLU A 105 -21.60 20.99 -9.26
N MET A 106 -21.32 22.06 -8.54
CA MET A 106 -21.84 22.24 -7.19
C MET A 106 -23.38 22.31 -7.17
N GLN A 107 -24.01 23.01 -8.13
CA GLN A 107 -25.47 23.07 -8.28
C GLN A 107 -26.06 21.69 -8.61
N GLU A 108 -25.46 20.95 -9.53
CA GLU A 108 -25.92 19.60 -9.88
C GLU A 108 -25.81 18.65 -8.70
N VAL A 109 -24.73 18.72 -7.93
CA VAL A 109 -24.56 17.92 -6.70
C VAL A 109 -25.58 18.34 -5.63
N LEU A 110 -25.85 19.65 -5.46
CA LEU A 110 -26.85 20.15 -4.50
C LEU A 110 -28.25 19.59 -4.77
N TYR A 111 -28.61 19.41 -6.04
CA TYR A 111 -29.91 18.93 -6.47
C TYR A 111 -29.94 17.44 -6.85
N ALA A 112 -28.81 16.70 -6.68
CA ALA A 112 -28.74 15.25 -6.91
C ALA A 112 -29.54 14.45 -5.88
N ASP A 113 -29.72 15.00 -4.66
CA ASP A 113 -30.54 14.42 -3.59
C ASP A 113 -31.28 15.55 -2.86
N GLU A 114 -32.56 15.34 -2.52
CA GLU A 114 -33.34 16.34 -1.79
C GLU A 114 -32.80 16.65 -0.40
N ARG A 115 -32.07 15.70 0.20
CA ARG A 115 -31.42 15.83 1.51
C ARG A 115 -30.10 16.58 1.47
N HIS A 116 -29.52 16.89 0.30
CA HIS A 116 -28.35 17.75 0.22
C HIS A 116 -28.74 19.17 0.59
N GLY A 117 -28.24 19.66 1.73
CA GLY A 117 -28.51 20.99 2.25
C GLY A 117 -27.47 22.02 1.88
N ALA A 118 -26.21 21.59 1.82
CA ALA A 118 -25.07 22.40 1.46
C ALA A 118 -23.98 21.61 0.74
N VAL A 119 -23.21 22.29 -0.14
CA VAL A 119 -22.16 21.70 -0.98
C VAL A 119 -20.88 22.55 -0.90
N CYS A 120 -19.73 21.89 -0.75
CA CYS A 120 -18.40 22.51 -0.85
C CYS A 120 -17.61 21.91 -2.02
N PRO A 121 -16.72 22.67 -2.69
CA PRO A 121 -15.79 22.14 -3.68
C PRO A 121 -14.52 21.61 -3.04
N ARG A 122 -13.65 20.94 -3.82
CA ARG A 122 -12.25 20.65 -3.48
C ARG A 122 -11.40 21.93 -3.52
N SER A 123 -10.26 21.90 -2.81
CA SER A 123 -9.34 23.05 -2.77
C SER A 123 -7.90 22.62 -2.47
N ASN A 124 -6.96 23.53 -2.69
CA ASN A 124 -5.56 23.38 -2.25
C ASN A 124 -5.37 23.58 -0.73
N ASN A 125 -6.28 24.33 -0.08
CA ASN A 125 -6.15 24.70 1.33
C ASN A 125 -7.53 24.92 1.97
N ALA A 126 -8.18 23.88 2.42
CA ALA A 126 -9.52 23.94 3.02
C ALA A 126 -9.81 22.75 3.94
N THR A 127 -8.93 22.45 4.87
CA THR A 127 -9.08 21.40 5.88
C THR A 127 -9.54 20.05 5.29
N LEU A 128 -10.82 19.68 5.47
CA LEU A 128 -11.42 18.43 4.99
C LEU A 128 -11.48 18.32 3.45
N LEU A 129 -11.40 19.44 2.76
CA LEU A 129 -11.58 19.55 1.31
C LEU A 129 -10.24 19.66 0.57
N THR A 130 -9.13 19.71 1.32
CA THR A 130 -7.78 19.86 0.76
C THR A 130 -7.40 18.63 -0.07
N MET A 131 -6.81 18.89 -1.25
CA MET A 131 -6.30 17.84 -2.14
C MET A 131 -4.77 17.99 -2.29
N PRO A 132 -3.97 16.99 -1.92
CA PRO A 132 -4.37 15.77 -1.20
C PRO A 132 -4.65 16.07 0.27
N PRO A 133 -5.53 15.31 0.95
CA PRO A 133 -5.86 15.54 2.35
C PRO A 133 -4.70 15.19 3.30
N ARG A 134 -3.74 14.44 2.82
CA ARG A 134 -2.53 14.02 3.56
C ARG A 134 -1.35 13.84 2.61
N LYS A 135 -0.14 13.93 3.16
CA LYS A 135 1.11 13.69 2.43
C LYS A 135 2.21 13.17 3.36
N ASN A 136 3.11 12.36 2.84
CA ASN A 136 4.29 11.83 3.55
C ASN A 136 5.60 12.49 3.08
N THR A 137 5.54 13.76 2.74
CA THR A 137 6.69 14.55 2.31
C THR A 137 6.68 15.91 3.00
N THR A 138 7.85 16.51 3.16
CA THR A 138 8.00 17.90 3.61
C THR A 138 7.92 18.90 2.46
N ALA A 139 7.75 18.44 1.21
CA ALA A 139 7.59 19.32 0.04
C ALA A 139 6.35 20.21 0.21
N ASP A 140 6.47 21.47 -0.21
CA ASP A 140 5.37 22.41 -0.17
C ASP A 140 4.27 21.99 -1.15
N LEU A 141 3.04 22.04 -0.69
CA LEU A 141 1.87 21.85 -1.51
C LEU A 141 1.47 23.22 -2.08
N THR A 142 1.99 23.54 -3.27
CA THR A 142 1.56 24.77 -3.96
C THR A 142 0.15 24.60 -4.55
N PRO A 143 -0.58 25.70 -4.83
CA PRO A 143 -1.89 25.63 -5.49
C PRO A 143 -1.87 24.82 -6.80
N GLU A 144 -0.81 25.00 -7.61
CA GLU A 144 -0.64 24.31 -8.90
C GLU A 144 -0.43 22.81 -8.73
N VAL A 145 0.40 22.40 -7.76
CA VAL A 145 0.64 20.98 -7.46
C VAL A 145 -0.65 20.33 -6.94
N SER A 146 -1.38 21.00 -6.04
CA SER A 146 -2.67 20.52 -5.55
C SER A 146 -3.69 20.34 -6.69
N HIS A 147 -3.78 21.31 -7.60
CA HIS A 147 -4.68 21.24 -8.74
C HIS A 147 -4.28 20.13 -9.73
N SER A 148 -2.99 19.96 -9.99
CA SER A 148 -2.49 18.85 -10.83
C SER A 148 -2.85 17.48 -10.24
N ILE A 149 -2.74 17.32 -8.92
CA ILE A 149 -3.17 16.11 -8.22
C ILE A 149 -4.68 15.91 -8.37
N TYR A 150 -5.46 16.97 -8.13
CA TYR A 150 -6.91 16.95 -8.31
C TYR A 150 -7.31 16.52 -9.73
N GLU A 151 -6.75 17.13 -10.77
CA GLU A 151 -7.02 16.77 -12.16
C GLU A 151 -6.72 15.30 -12.49
N THR A 152 -5.69 14.74 -11.83
CA THR A 152 -5.33 13.34 -12.02
C THR A 152 -6.31 12.37 -11.34
N VAL A 153 -6.89 12.75 -10.19
CA VAL A 153 -7.68 11.82 -9.36
C VAL A 153 -9.20 12.03 -9.47
N LYS A 154 -9.67 13.18 -9.95
CA LYS A 154 -11.09 13.55 -9.92
C LYS A 154 -12.02 12.51 -10.51
N ASP A 155 -11.65 11.93 -11.66
CA ASP A 155 -12.47 10.93 -12.36
C ASP A 155 -12.47 9.55 -11.67
N MET A 156 -11.58 9.33 -10.70
CA MET A 156 -11.54 8.12 -9.88
C MET A 156 -12.40 8.25 -8.61
N LEU A 157 -12.84 9.47 -8.28
CA LEU A 157 -13.64 9.76 -7.09
C LEU A 157 -15.14 9.63 -7.41
N PRO A 158 -15.97 9.27 -6.40
CA PRO A 158 -17.41 9.40 -6.54
C PRO A 158 -17.76 10.86 -6.80
N ARG A 159 -18.86 11.15 -7.51
CA ARG A 159 -19.24 12.52 -7.84
C ARG A 159 -19.34 13.44 -6.62
N TRP A 160 -19.79 12.88 -5.50
CA TRP A 160 -19.87 13.60 -4.22
C TRP A 160 -19.59 12.66 -3.02
N THR A 161 -19.17 13.25 -1.93
CA THR A 161 -18.90 12.56 -0.66
C THR A 161 -19.59 13.30 0.49
N ILE A 162 -20.23 12.58 1.41
CA ILE A 162 -20.83 13.19 2.61
C ILE A 162 -19.72 13.70 3.53
N LEU A 163 -19.88 14.92 3.99
CA LEU A 163 -18.98 15.58 4.94
C LEU A 163 -19.58 15.64 6.35
N PRO A 164 -18.75 15.60 7.39
CA PRO A 164 -19.21 15.89 8.74
C PRO A 164 -19.57 17.35 8.97
N THR A 165 -18.94 18.26 8.23
CA THR A 165 -19.18 19.73 8.20
C THR A 165 -18.73 20.31 6.87
N GLY A 166 -19.22 21.48 6.51
CA GLY A 166 -18.69 22.29 5.42
C GLY A 166 -17.48 23.14 5.86
N VAL A 167 -16.87 23.84 4.91
CA VAL A 167 -15.81 24.83 5.17
C VAL A 167 -16.23 26.14 4.51
N GLY A 168 -16.20 27.21 5.28
CA GLY A 168 -16.77 28.51 4.93
C GLY A 168 -16.10 29.26 3.78
N PHE A 169 -14.95 28.77 3.23
CA PHE A 169 -14.29 29.44 2.12
C PHE A 169 -15.13 29.42 0.81
N ALA A 170 -15.90 28.34 0.61
CA ALA A 170 -16.83 28.15 -0.51
C ALA A 170 -17.94 27.17 -0.10
N LEU A 171 -19.11 27.70 0.24
CA LEU A 171 -20.25 26.94 0.76
C LEU A 171 -21.53 27.32 0.01
N LEU A 172 -21.99 26.45 -0.89
CA LEU A 172 -23.28 26.59 -1.60
C LEU A 172 -24.39 26.00 -0.75
N ILE A 173 -25.40 26.81 -0.44
CA ILE A 173 -26.51 26.44 0.46
C ILE A 173 -27.85 26.56 -0.29
N LYS A 174 -28.67 25.52 -0.16
CA LYS A 174 -30.02 25.51 -0.73
C LYS A 174 -30.89 26.59 -0.08
N ARG A 175 -31.62 27.39 -0.88
CA ARG A 175 -32.50 28.48 -0.37
C ARG A 175 -33.53 27.94 0.65
N GLU A 176 -34.08 26.78 0.41
CA GLU A 176 -35.05 26.16 1.32
C GLU A 176 -34.45 25.98 2.74
N VAL A 177 -33.19 25.57 2.82
CA VAL A 177 -32.48 25.37 4.08
C VAL A 177 -32.29 26.72 4.81
N LEU A 178 -31.88 27.77 4.06
CA LEU A 178 -31.74 29.12 4.61
C LEU A 178 -33.07 29.67 5.15
N ASN A 179 -34.15 29.51 4.39
CA ASN A 179 -35.49 29.96 4.79
C ASN A 179 -35.98 29.24 6.07
N ARG A 180 -35.58 27.98 6.27
CA ARG A 180 -36.00 27.18 7.43
C ARG A 180 -35.15 27.42 8.67
N PHE A 181 -33.83 27.56 8.50
CA PHE A 181 -32.89 27.52 9.62
C PHE A 181 -32.12 28.85 9.83
N GLY A 182 -32.24 29.83 8.94
CA GLY A 182 -31.37 30.99 8.90
C GLY A 182 -29.95 30.65 8.46
N LEU A 183 -29.04 31.62 8.45
CA LEU A 183 -27.64 31.40 8.09
C LEU A 183 -26.80 31.21 9.37
N PHE A 184 -26.05 32.18 9.81
CA PHE A 184 -25.13 32.08 10.94
C PHE A 184 -25.71 32.61 12.26
N ASP A 185 -25.42 31.93 13.36
CA ASP A 185 -25.73 32.43 14.70
C ASP A 185 -24.70 33.49 15.10
N GLU A 186 -25.19 34.70 15.46
CA GLU A 186 -24.35 35.85 15.81
C GLU A 186 -23.52 35.64 17.09
N ILE A 187 -23.77 34.59 17.87
CA ILE A 187 -22.92 34.22 19.02
C ILE A 187 -21.48 33.92 18.59
N TYR A 188 -21.27 33.55 17.31
CA TYR A 188 -19.97 33.31 16.73
C TYR A 188 -19.33 34.54 16.08
N SER A 189 -19.90 35.74 16.31
CA SER A 189 -19.27 36.99 15.83
C SER A 189 -17.94 37.25 16.54
N PRO A 190 -16.91 37.73 15.82
CA PRO A 190 -16.91 38.15 14.42
C PRO A 190 -16.64 37.02 13.39
N GLY A 191 -16.43 35.76 13.81
CA GLY A 191 -16.18 34.62 12.97
C GLY A 191 -15.58 33.44 13.73
N TYR A 192 -15.36 32.32 13.06
CA TYR A 192 -14.90 30.99 13.48
C TYR A 192 -15.96 30.11 14.14
N ASN A 193 -16.15 28.91 13.56
CA ASN A 193 -17.12 27.89 13.96
C ASN A 193 -18.60 28.22 13.66
N GLU A 194 -18.93 29.34 13.02
CA GLU A 194 -20.28 29.66 12.57
C GLU A 194 -20.80 28.68 11.51
N GLU A 195 -19.93 28.31 10.53
CA GLU A 195 -20.25 27.32 9.52
C GLU A 195 -20.39 25.92 10.11
N ASN A 196 -19.59 25.61 11.11
CA ASN A 196 -19.66 24.31 11.81
C ASN A 196 -20.97 24.17 12.59
N ASP A 197 -21.42 25.24 13.28
CA ASP A 197 -22.72 25.28 13.95
C ASP A 197 -23.87 25.19 12.94
N PHE A 198 -23.81 25.92 11.83
CA PHE A 198 -24.81 25.86 10.77
C PHE A 198 -24.93 24.44 10.21
N CYS A 199 -23.82 23.81 9.86
CA CYS A 199 -23.77 22.45 9.33
C CYS A 199 -24.31 21.43 10.35
N ALA A 200 -23.89 21.52 11.61
CA ALA A 200 -24.38 20.62 12.66
C ALA A 200 -25.90 20.81 12.90
N ARG A 201 -26.39 22.06 12.85
CA ARG A 201 -27.79 22.41 13.03
C ARG A 201 -28.68 21.82 11.92
N ILE A 202 -28.33 21.98 10.65
CA ILE A 202 -29.13 21.44 9.56
C ILE A 202 -29.05 19.91 9.49
N ASN A 203 -27.90 19.32 9.85
CA ASN A 203 -27.70 17.88 9.89
C ASN A 203 -28.61 17.17 10.89
N GLN A 204 -28.90 17.79 12.05
CA GLN A 204 -29.87 17.25 13.03
C GLN A 204 -31.30 17.11 12.46
N TYR A 205 -31.59 17.79 11.35
CA TYR A 205 -32.89 17.70 10.67
C TYR A 205 -32.84 16.89 9.39
N GLY A 206 -31.75 16.14 9.17
CA GLY A 206 -31.62 15.20 8.09
C GLY A 206 -31.05 15.78 6.79
N PHE A 207 -30.58 17.03 6.80
CA PHE A 207 -29.87 17.60 5.65
C PHE A 207 -28.38 17.26 5.71
N SER A 208 -27.85 16.77 4.62
CA SER A 208 -26.42 16.42 4.47
C SER A 208 -25.62 17.59 3.95
N ILE A 209 -24.39 17.70 4.41
CA ILE A 209 -23.35 18.51 3.81
C ILE A 209 -22.52 17.58 2.93
N VAL A 210 -22.25 17.97 1.70
CA VAL A 210 -21.52 17.16 0.74
C VAL A 210 -20.39 17.90 0.05
N MET A 211 -19.36 17.17 -0.32
CA MET A 211 -18.26 17.65 -1.15
C MET A 211 -18.55 17.29 -2.61
N ALA A 212 -18.54 18.26 -3.50
CA ALA A 212 -18.56 18.05 -4.93
C ALA A 212 -17.12 17.71 -5.38
N ASN A 213 -16.85 16.43 -5.60
CA ASN A 213 -15.50 15.93 -5.91
C ASN A 213 -14.99 16.39 -7.28
N HIS A 214 -15.88 16.82 -8.18
CA HIS A 214 -15.53 17.30 -9.53
C HIS A 214 -15.61 18.83 -9.66
N ALA A 215 -15.68 19.56 -8.54
CA ALA A 215 -15.55 21.02 -8.47
C ALA A 215 -14.28 21.38 -7.70
N TYR A 216 -13.53 22.39 -8.20
CA TYR A 216 -12.32 22.86 -7.54
C TYR A 216 -12.30 24.40 -7.46
N VAL A 217 -11.84 24.93 -6.32
CA VAL A 217 -11.66 26.35 -6.08
C VAL A 217 -10.34 26.58 -5.35
N TYR A 218 -9.48 27.42 -5.91
CA TYR A 218 -8.25 27.83 -5.23
C TYR A 218 -8.56 28.69 -4.00
N HIS A 219 -7.79 28.49 -2.92
CA HIS A 219 -7.89 29.28 -1.70
C HIS A 219 -6.49 29.70 -1.24
N TYR A 220 -6.23 31.00 -1.28
CA TYR A 220 -4.89 31.58 -1.08
C TYR A 220 -4.55 31.81 0.39
N GLU A 221 -5.49 31.66 1.31
CA GLU A 221 -5.40 31.91 2.76
C GLU A 221 -4.48 33.10 3.10
N SER A 222 -5.03 34.31 3.03
CA SER A 222 -4.31 35.50 3.47
C SER A 222 -4.00 35.35 4.99
N LYS A 223 -2.71 35.46 5.37
CA LYS A 223 -2.20 35.27 6.76
C LYS A 223 -2.72 36.37 7.71
N SER A 224 -4.02 36.42 7.91
CA SER A 224 -4.69 37.45 8.69
C SER A 224 -5.12 36.87 10.02
N PHE A 225 -4.50 37.19 11.10
CA PHE A 225 -4.82 36.90 12.50
C PHE A 225 -3.91 35.88 13.22
N GLY A 226 -2.90 36.37 13.91
CA GLY A 226 -2.01 35.60 14.81
C GLY A 226 -2.70 35.12 16.12
N SER A 227 -2.12 35.36 17.28
CA SER A 227 -2.57 34.87 18.60
C SER A 227 -4.04 35.16 18.96
N ARG A 228 -4.65 36.22 18.42
CA ARG A 228 -6.06 36.57 18.62
C ARG A 228 -7.01 35.56 17.95
N ARG A 229 -6.62 35.03 16.78
CA ARG A 229 -7.37 33.96 16.06
C ARG A 229 -7.52 32.71 16.91
N ALA A 230 -6.40 32.20 17.43
CA ALA A 230 -6.39 30.94 18.21
C ALA A 230 -7.26 31.02 19.48
N LYS A 231 -7.30 32.21 20.15
CA LYS A 231 -8.15 32.42 21.32
C LYS A 231 -9.63 32.41 20.95
N LEU A 232 -10.02 33.14 19.91
CA LEU A 232 -11.41 33.28 19.49
C LEU A 232 -11.95 31.92 18.98
N ASP A 233 -11.15 31.21 18.19
CA ASP A 233 -11.48 29.86 17.72
C ASP A 233 -11.71 28.91 18.89
N ALA A 234 -10.83 28.89 19.91
CA ALA A 234 -10.99 28.07 21.09
C ALA A 234 -12.26 28.41 21.91
N GLU A 235 -12.59 29.71 22.03
CA GLU A 235 -13.81 30.17 22.75
C GLU A 235 -15.07 29.71 21.99
N HIS A 236 -15.11 29.89 20.67
CA HIS A 236 -16.23 29.46 19.85
C HIS A 236 -16.35 27.93 19.72
N PHE A 237 -15.22 27.23 19.63
CA PHE A 237 -15.21 25.77 19.65
C PHE A 237 -15.77 25.19 20.99
N ALA A 238 -15.56 25.88 22.12
CA ALA A 238 -16.16 25.47 23.38
C ALA A 238 -17.70 25.61 23.36
N ILE A 239 -18.24 26.64 22.69
CA ILE A 239 -19.69 26.81 22.46
C ILE A 239 -20.21 25.67 21.57
N LEU A 240 -19.54 25.44 20.44
CA LEU A 240 -19.90 24.37 19.49
C LEU A 240 -19.92 23.00 20.17
N SER A 241 -18.84 22.66 20.89
CA SER A 241 -18.70 21.37 21.58
C SER A 241 -19.77 21.16 22.67
N LYS A 242 -20.22 22.24 23.31
CA LYS A 242 -21.32 22.17 24.29
C LYS A 242 -22.67 21.93 23.61
N ARG A 243 -22.91 22.53 22.44
CA ARG A 243 -24.13 22.34 21.63
C ARG A 243 -24.16 20.95 20.98
N TYR A 244 -23.01 20.51 20.46
CA TYR A 244 -22.86 19.26 19.69
C TYR A 244 -21.73 18.42 20.26
N PRO A 245 -21.93 17.70 21.38
CA PRO A 245 -20.86 16.92 22.04
C PRO A 245 -20.25 15.83 21.16
N TYR A 246 -20.93 15.39 20.12
CA TYR A 246 -20.47 14.39 19.18
C TYR A 246 -19.56 14.94 18.07
N TYR A 247 -19.44 16.27 17.90
CA TYR A 247 -18.80 16.92 16.77
C TYR A 247 -17.34 16.46 16.56
N SER A 248 -16.52 16.51 17.61
CA SER A 248 -15.12 16.05 17.52
C SER A 248 -14.99 14.58 17.17
N GLY A 249 -15.89 13.73 17.67
CA GLY A 249 -15.95 12.31 17.33
C GLY A 249 -16.32 12.08 15.85
N LEU A 250 -17.22 12.90 15.31
CA LEU A 250 -17.63 12.85 13.91
C LEU A 250 -16.48 13.23 12.97
N ILE A 251 -15.75 14.31 13.27
CA ILE A 251 -14.56 14.74 12.52
C ILE A 251 -13.48 13.65 12.54
N ASN A 252 -13.20 13.08 13.72
CA ASN A 252 -12.24 12.00 13.85
C ASN A 252 -12.65 10.74 13.07
N THR A 253 -13.93 10.39 13.08
CA THR A 253 -14.46 9.27 12.32
C THR A 253 -14.29 9.47 10.82
N TYR A 254 -14.51 10.69 10.32
CA TYR A 254 -14.30 11.01 8.90
C TYR A 254 -12.86 10.74 8.48
N PHE A 255 -11.87 11.28 9.21
CA PHE A 255 -10.46 11.11 8.85
C PHE A 255 -9.94 9.67 8.99
N HIS A 256 -10.52 8.86 9.87
CA HIS A 256 -10.03 7.51 10.15
C HIS A 256 -10.87 6.36 9.57
N GLY A 257 -12.09 6.64 9.14
CA GLY A 257 -13.01 5.58 8.77
C GLY A 257 -13.82 5.78 7.49
N VAL A 258 -13.89 6.99 6.96
CA VAL A 258 -14.78 7.32 5.83
C VAL A 258 -14.00 7.84 4.60
N MET A 259 -12.71 8.13 4.76
CA MET A 259 -11.89 8.64 3.66
C MET A 259 -11.84 7.63 2.50
N GLU A 260 -12.10 8.11 1.30
CA GLU A 260 -11.99 7.33 0.08
C GLU A 260 -10.53 6.89 -0.16
N PRO A 261 -10.27 5.70 -0.71
CA PRO A 261 -8.90 5.25 -0.95
C PRO A 261 -8.14 6.13 -1.94
N VAL A 262 -8.83 6.72 -2.90
CA VAL A 262 -8.24 7.68 -3.85
C VAL A 262 -7.77 8.93 -3.13
N ASP A 263 -8.53 9.44 -2.17
CA ASP A 263 -8.11 10.55 -1.30
C ASP A 263 -6.91 10.16 -0.42
N TYR A 264 -6.96 8.95 0.13
CA TYR A 264 -5.90 8.44 1.00
C TYR A 264 -4.55 8.36 0.30
N PHE A 265 -4.53 8.00 -0.98
CA PHE A 265 -3.33 7.85 -1.81
C PHE A 265 -3.16 8.96 -2.85
N ALA A 266 -3.93 10.04 -2.79
CA ALA A 266 -3.90 11.09 -3.80
C ALA A 266 -2.50 11.72 -3.97
N ASP A 267 -1.73 11.84 -2.88
CA ASP A 267 -0.35 12.33 -2.89
C ASP A 267 0.62 11.43 -3.68
N LEU A 268 0.30 10.14 -3.85
CA LEU A 268 1.09 9.18 -4.63
C LEU A 268 0.56 9.00 -6.06
N ILE A 269 -0.75 9.15 -6.26
CA ILE A 269 -1.39 9.02 -7.58
C ILE A 269 -1.03 10.22 -8.44
N GLY A 270 -1.09 11.43 -7.88
CA GLY A 270 -0.72 12.67 -8.56
C GLY A 270 0.80 12.88 -8.62
N ASP A 271 1.22 13.71 -9.54
CA ASP A 271 2.62 14.08 -9.71
C ASP A 271 2.96 15.39 -8.97
N GLY A 272 4.24 15.58 -8.68
CA GLY A 272 4.80 16.84 -8.20
C GLY A 272 5.20 16.89 -6.73
N LEU A 273 4.75 15.96 -5.87
CA LEU A 273 5.12 15.96 -4.45
C LEU A 273 6.36 15.14 -4.12
N TYR A 274 6.67 14.11 -4.92
CA TYR A 274 7.80 13.22 -4.65
C TYR A 274 8.84 13.30 -5.76
N PRO A 275 10.09 13.69 -5.47
CA PRO A 275 11.16 13.74 -6.48
C PRO A 275 11.56 12.34 -6.97
N LYS A 276 11.37 11.31 -6.14
CA LYS A 276 11.59 9.90 -6.46
C LYS A 276 10.36 9.09 -6.08
N LYS A 277 10.03 8.06 -6.87
CA LYS A 277 8.98 7.13 -6.47
C LYS A 277 9.46 6.32 -5.25
N ARG A 278 8.60 6.20 -4.23
CA ARG A 278 8.86 5.47 -2.98
C ARG A 278 8.57 3.99 -3.19
N VAL A 279 9.57 3.15 -2.98
CA VAL A 279 9.52 1.68 -3.15
C VAL A 279 9.70 1.00 -1.80
N LEU A 280 8.77 0.16 -1.40
CA LEU A 280 8.85 -0.63 -0.19
C LEU A 280 9.27 -2.07 -0.52
N PHE A 281 10.44 -2.50 -0.04
CA PHE A 281 10.78 -3.92 0.00
C PHE A 281 10.20 -4.52 1.28
N SER A 282 9.27 -5.46 1.15
CA SER A 282 8.65 -6.11 2.30
C SER A 282 9.27 -7.47 2.57
N LEU A 283 10.21 -7.49 3.50
CA LEU A 283 10.83 -8.69 4.06
C LEU A 283 10.08 -9.19 5.32
N TYR A 284 8.79 -8.88 5.43
CA TYR A 284 7.94 -9.26 6.56
C TYR A 284 7.98 -10.76 6.86
N GLU A 285 7.97 -11.58 5.80
CA GLU A 285 7.93 -13.06 5.90
C GLU A 285 9.32 -13.68 6.09
N THR A 286 10.38 -12.87 6.11
CA THR A 286 11.74 -13.40 6.26
C THR A 286 11.93 -13.98 7.67
N PRO A 287 12.35 -15.27 7.79
CA PRO A 287 12.54 -15.89 9.09
C PRO A 287 13.85 -15.45 9.76
N ALA A 288 13.89 -15.53 11.10
CA ALA A 288 15.10 -15.32 11.90
C ALA A 288 16.01 -16.59 11.85
N SER A 289 16.40 -17.00 10.65
CA SER A 289 17.26 -18.15 10.40
C SER A 289 17.87 -18.10 9.01
N TYR A 290 18.99 -18.76 8.81
CA TYR A 290 19.57 -18.94 7.48
C TYR A 290 18.81 -20.01 6.70
N ASN A 291 18.17 -19.63 5.61
CA ASN A 291 17.53 -20.53 4.65
C ASN A 291 17.46 -19.89 3.25
N GLY A 292 16.97 -20.64 2.25
CA GLY A 292 16.88 -20.17 0.86
C GLY A 292 16.01 -18.95 0.69
N THR A 293 14.88 -18.85 1.39
CA THR A 293 13.97 -17.72 1.34
C THR A 293 14.61 -16.44 1.89
N ALA A 294 15.26 -16.53 3.06
CA ALA A 294 15.98 -15.40 3.64
C ALA A 294 17.13 -14.94 2.73
N LYS A 295 17.92 -15.87 2.20
CA LYS A 295 19.02 -15.58 1.27
C LYS A 295 18.51 -14.84 0.03
N TYR A 296 17.46 -15.34 -0.60
CA TYR A 296 16.85 -14.67 -1.76
C TYR A 296 16.35 -13.28 -1.41
N SER A 297 15.53 -13.17 -0.35
CA SER A 297 14.89 -11.91 0.01
C SER A 297 15.89 -10.79 0.32
N ILE A 298 16.93 -11.12 1.05
CA ILE A 298 17.99 -10.15 1.41
C ILE A 298 18.85 -9.80 0.20
N SER A 299 19.28 -10.82 -0.57
CA SER A 299 20.18 -10.60 -1.70
C SER A 299 19.53 -9.75 -2.82
N ILE A 300 18.25 -10.00 -3.13
CA ILE A 300 17.54 -9.21 -4.14
C ILE A 300 17.30 -7.77 -3.67
N TYR A 301 17.00 -7.55 -2.39
CA TYR A 301 16.88 -6.23 -1.79
C TYR A 301 18.21 -5.46 -1.87
N GLU A 302 19.32 -6.05 -1.41
CA GLU A 302 20.62 -5.41 -1.40
C GLU A 302 21.15 -5.12 -2.81
N ALA A 303 20.93 -6.03 -3.76
CA ALA A 303 21.26 -5.82 -5.17
C ALA A 303 20.43 -4.68 -5.79
N PHE A 304 19.12 -4.65 -5.53
CA PHE A 304 18.24 -3.59 -6.00
C PHE A 304 18.64 -2.23 -5.41
N LEU A 305 18.86 -2.16 -4.10
CA LEU A 305 19.26 -0.92 -3.43
C LEU A 305 20.59 -0.39 -3.99
N ARG A 306 21.57 -1.27 -4.21
CA ARG A 306 22.89 -0.90 -4.77
C ARG A 306 22.76 -0.32 -6.19
N LEU A 307 21.90 -0.91 -7.03
CA LEU A 307 21.76 -0.48 -8.43
C LEU A 307 20.82 0.71 -8.60
N PHE A 308 19.77 0.82 -7.81
CA PHE A 308 18.64 1.71 -8.05
C PHE A 308 18.29 2.64 -6.88
N GLY A 309 19.07 2.67 -5.80
CA GLY A 309 18.85 3.58 -4.66
C GLY A 309 18.95 5.07 -5.04
N ASP A 310 19.69 5.40 -6.12
CA ASP A 310 19.71 6.75 -6.65
C ASP A 310 18.45 7.11 -7.46
N LYS A 311 17.81 6.12 -8.07
CA LYS A 311 16.59 6.30 -8.88
C LYS A 311 15.33 6.33 -8.03
N TYR A 312 15.25 5.52 -6.99
CA TYR A 312 14.10 5.34 -6.13
C TYR A 312 14.40 5.75 -4.69
N ASP A 313 13.36 6.15 -3.95
CA ASP A 313 13.39 6.25 -2.49
C ASP A 313 13.02 4.89 -1.91
N VAL A 314 14.05 4.09 -1.57
CA VAL A 314 13.90 2.68 -1.19
C VAL A 314 13.76 2.54 0.32
N HIS A 315 12.73 1.85 0.75
CA HIS A 315 12.40 1.55 2.14
C HIS A 315 12.32 0.04 2.36
N LEU A 316 12.58 -0.38 3.59
CA LEU A 316 12.55 -1.79 4.01
C LEU A 316 11.52 -2.00 5.11
N LEU A 317 10.61 -2.97 4.94
CA LEU A 317 9.77 -3.51 6.02
C LEU A 317 10.28 -4.88 6.42
N ILE A 318 10.56 -5.07 7.71
CA ILE A 318 11.02 -6.36 8.26
C ILE A 318 10.43 -6.59 9.64
N ASN A 319 10.22 -7.86 10.05
CA ASN A 319 9.85 -8.17 11.43
C ASN A 319 11.07 -8.08 12.36
N ARG A 320 10.84 -7.68 13.63
CA ARG A 320 11.93 -7.43 14.59
C ARG A 320 12.81 -8.65 14.88
N ALA A 321 12.26 -9.86 14.83
CA ALA A 321 13.03 -11.08 15.07
C ALA A 321 14.01 -11.35 13.92
N ALA A 322 13.55 -11.21 12.68
CA ALA A 322 14.41 -11.35 11.51
C ALA A 322 15.48 -10.25 11.46
N ASP A 323 15.13 -9.01 11.80
CA ASP A 323 16.11 -7.91 11.83
C ASP A 323 17.17 -8.14 12.91
N SER A 324 16.79 -8.56 14.10
CA SER A 324 17.73 -8.92 15.18
C SER A 324 18.71 -10.00 14.78
N PHE A 325 18.28 -10.94 13.92
CA PHE A 325 19.12 -12.03 13.42
C PHE A 325 20.01 -11.60 12.24
N HIS A 326 19.41 -10.95 11.24
CA HIS A 326 20.10 -10.57 9.99
C HIS A 326 20.78 -9.20 10.06
N LYS A 327 20.45 -8.37 11.05
CA LYS A 327 21.04 -7.05 11.34
C LYS A 327 20.95 -6.07 10.17
N LEU A 328 19.79 -6.03 9.49
CA LEU A 328 19.59 -5.18 8.33
C LEU A 328 19.51 -3.70 8.73
N SER A 329 18.89 -3.39 9.87
CA SER A 329 18.80 -2.02 10.40
C SER A 329 20.16 -1.43 10.83
N GLU A 330 21.16 -2.27 11.08
CA GLU A 330 22.53 -1.81 11.36
C GLU A 330 23.28 -1.37 10.07
N ARG A 331 22.79 -1.78 8.88
CA ARG A 331 23.44 -1.58 7.57
C ARG A 331 22.65 -0.69 6.60
N HIS A 332 21.38 -0.50 6.86
CA HIS A 332 20.47 0.21 5.97
C HIS A 332 19.66 1.28 6.72
N GLU A 333 19.41 2.39 6.04
CA GLU A 333 18.48 3.44 6.46
C GLU A 333 17.04 3.08 6.04
N ASN A 334 16.06 3.86 6.45
CA ASN A 334 14.65 3.70 6.07
C ASN A 334 14.06 2.31 6.37
N VAL A 335 14.40 1.74 7.53
CA VAL A 335 13.89 0.46 7.99
C VAL A 335 12.66 0.66 8.86
N TRP A 336 11.58 -0.04 8.52
CA TRP A 336 10.29 -0.02 9.19
C TRP A 336 9.95 -1.37 9.78
N TYR A 337 9.19 -1.35 10.85
CA TYR A 337 8.63 -2.55 11.47
C TYR A 337 7.10 -2.51 11.40
N PRO A 338 6.40 -3.65 11.56
CA PRO A 338 4.93 -3.69 11.51
C PRO A 338 4.23 -2.71 12.45
N ASP A 339 4.85 -2.40 13.59
CA ASP A 339 4.36 -1.48 14.61
C ASP A 339 4.79 -0.02 14.42
N THR A 340 5.65 0.28 13.44
CA THR A 340 6.14 1.66 13.20
C THR A 340 5.82 2.19 11.80
N ILE A 341 5.35 1.35 10.87
CA ILE A 341 5.09 1.73 9.49
C ILE A 341 3.76 2.50 9.32
N ASP A 342 2.94 2.57 10.37
CA ASP A 342 1.67 3.29 10.34
C ASP A 342 1.85 4.74 9.92
N GLY A 343 0.96 5.19 9.01
CA GLY A 343 1.01 6.54 8.47
C GLY A 343 1.95 6.71 7.28
N GLN A 344 2.83 5.74 6.97
CA GLN A 344 3.64 5.76 5.77
C GLN A 344 2.86 5.26 4.57
N THR A 345 3.13 5.83 3.39
CA THR A 345 2.59 5.37 2.11
C THR A 345 3.69 5.26 1.05
N PHE A 346 3.53 4.30 0.12
CA PHE A 346 4.52 3.97 -0.90
C PHE A 346 3.82 3.81 -2.26
N HIS A 347 4.50 4.22 -3.34
CA HIS A 347 3.98 4.06 -4.70
C HIS A 347 3.83 2.59 -5.07
N ILE A 348 4.81 1.78 -4.65
CA ILE A 348 4.83 0.34 -4.91
C ILE A 348 5.56 -0.41 -3.80
N ALA A 349 5.07 -1.60 -3.49
CA ALA A 349 5.83 -2.57 -2.69
C ALA A 349 6.23 -3.78 -3.52
N PHE A 350 7.34 -4.40 -3.13
CA PHE A 350 7.74 -5.74 -3.56
C PHE A 350 7.96 -6.65 -2.35
N SER A 351 7.22 -7.77 -2.31
CA SER A 351 7.50 -8.87 -1.38
C SER A 351 8.23 -9.98 -2.12
N PRO A 352 9.50 -10.27 -1.78
CA PRO A 352 10.29 -11.32 -2.44
C PRO A 352 9.83 -12.73 -2.09
N SER A 353 8.84 -12.90 -1.25
CA SER A 353 8.25 -14.18 -0.87
C SER A 353 6.74 -14.16 -0.95
N GLN A 354 6.11 -15.35 -0.97
CA GLN A 354 4.67 -15.45 -0.78
C GLN A 354 4.27 -14.87 0.58
N ILE A 355 3.05 -14.33 0.62
CA ILE A 355 2.47 -13.76 1.83
C ILE A 355 1.86 -14.90 2.63
N TYR A 356 2.39 -15.14 3.85
CA TYR A 356 1.93 -16.20 4.73
C TYR A 356 0.97 -15.72 5.83
N HIS A 357 1.01 -14.42 6.15
CA HIS A 357 0.24 -13.83 7.25
C HIS A 357 -0.72 -12.78 6.73
N ILE A 358 -1.95 -12.81 7.22
CA ILE A 358 -2.97 -11.83 6.86
C ILE A 358 -2.56 -10.41 7.25
N GLU A 359 -1.85 -10.24 8.35
CA GLU A 359 -1.34 -8.95 8.83
C GLU A 359 -0.40 -8.29 7.82
N HIS A 360 0.44 -9.11 7.14
CA HIS A 360 1.32 -8.63 6.08
C HIS A 360 0.50 -8.05 4.91
N MET A 361 -0.51 -8.77 4.46
CA MET A 361 -1.39 -8.29 3.38
C MET A 361 -2.16 -7.02 3.79
N LEU A 362 -2.61 -6.93 5.05
CA LEU A 362 -3.25 -5.72 5.56
C LEU A 362 -2.31 -4.52 5.58
N ILE A 363 -1.03 -4.72 5.95
CA ILE A 363 -0.02 -3.66 5.88
C ILE A 363 0.15 -3.20 4.43
N LEU A 364 0.32 -4.10 3.47
CA LEU A 364 0.47 -3.75 2.05
C LEU A 364 -0.74 -2.97 1.53
N ASN A 365 -1.96 -3.42 1.84
CA ASN A 365 -3.19 -2.78 1.36
C ASN A 365 -3.40 -1.36 1.92
N ARG A 366 -2.91 -1.06 3.12
CA ARG A 366 -3.05 0.28 3.72
C ARG A 366 -1.89 1.23 3.42
N THR A 367 -0.70 0.69 3.11
CA THR A 367 0.50 1.51 2.95
C THR A 367 0.95 1.65 1.51
N CYS A 368 0.50 0.79 0.60
CA CYS A 368 1.01 0.76 -0.77
C CYS A 368 -0.11 1.00 -1.79
N LEU A 369 0.14 1.95 -2.70
CA LEU A 369 -0.75 2.21 -3.82
C LEU A 369 -0.83 1.00 -4.75
N LYS A 370 0.33 0.38 -5.02
CA LYS A 370 0.47 -0.86 -5.80
C LYS A 370 1.36 -1.84 -5.06
N TYR A 371 1.17 -3.14 -5.28
CA TYR A 371 2.14 -4.11 -4.80
C TYR A 371 2.36 -5.30 -5.73
N VAL A 372 3.60 -5.76 -5.74
CA VAL A 372 4.09 -6.95 -6.41
C VAL A 372 4.57 -7.94 -5.36
N PHE A 373 4.29 -9.21 -5.54
CA PHE A 373 4.86 -10.23 -4.67
C PHE A 373 5.39 -11.41 -5.48
N CYS A 374 6.30 -12.17 -4.88
CA CYS A 374 6.88 -13.36 -5.49
C CYS A 374 6.21 -14.62 -4.92
N MET A 375 5.53 -15.38 -5.76
CA MET A 375 5.14 -16.74 -5.45
C MET A 375 6.31 -17.67 -5.78
N GLN A 376 7.10 -18.04 -4.77
CA GLN A 376 8.28 -18.89 -4.97
C GLN A 376 7.86 -20.32 -5.30
N ASP A 377 6.86 -20.85 -4.59
CA ASP A 377 6.25 -22.16 -4.82
C ASP A 377 4.93 -22.29 -4.07
N ILE A 378 4.21 -23.38 -4.34
CA ILE A 378 2.99 -23.75 -3.61
C ILE A 378 3.15 -25.10 -2.89
N ILE A 379 4.38 -25.45 -2.48
CA ILE A 379 4.66 -26.74 -1.81
C ILE A 379 3.85 -26.94 -0.54
N SER A 380 3.57 -25.86 0.19
CA SER A 380 2.74 -25.88 1.38
C SER A 380 1.29 -26.32 1.12
N ILE A 381 0.82 -26.14 -0.13
CA ILE A 381 -0.51 -26.56 -0.58
C ILE A 381 -0.41 -27.96 -1.21
N ARG A 382 0.60 -28.21 -2.05
CA ARG A 382 0.83 -29.52 -2.68
C ARG A 382 1.15 -30.63 -1.68
N SER A 383 1.78 -30.27 -0.57
CA SER A 383 2.09 -31.21 0.50
C SER A 383 1.00 -31.19 1.57
N SER A 384 0.04 -32.10 1.48
CA SER A 384 -1.13 -32.16 2.38
C SER A 384 -0.77 -32.16 3.87
N TYR A 385 0.37 -32.74 4.26
CA TYR A 385 0.85 -32.75 5.65
C TYR A 385 1.27 -31.33 6.14
N LEU A 386 1.67 -30.44 5.24
CA LEU A 386 1.95 -29.03 5.57
C LEU A 386 0.65 -28.22 5.60
N LEU A 387 -0.29 -28.50 4.70
CA LEU A 387 -1.59 -27.84 4.66
C LEU A 387 -2.41 -28.08 5.93
N VAL A 388 -2.36 -29.29 6.51
CA VAL A 388 -3.04 -29.61 7.77
C VAL A 388 -2.53 -28.75 8.94
N GLN A 389 -1.26 -28.33 8.90
CA GLN A 389 -0.68 -27.47 9.95
C GLN A 389 -1.10 -25.98 9.81
N ASP A 390 -1.49 -25.58 8.61
CA ASP A 390 -1.89 -24.19 8.33
C ASP A 390 -2.98 -24.16 7.23
N PRO A 391 -4.23 -24.46 7.60
CA PRO A 391 -5.33 -24.55 6.63
C PRO A 391 -5.73 -23.21 6.00
N GLU A 392 -5.37 -22.09 6.64
CA GLU A 392 -5.69 -20.74 6.13
C GLU A 392 -4.75 -20.26 5.03
N ARG A 393 -3.60 -20.88 4.90
CA ARG A 393 -2.58 -20.50 3.93
C ARG A 393 -3.10 -20.45 2.50
N ASN A 394 -3.95 -21.39 2.15
CA ASN A 394 -4.58 -21.42 0.82
C ASN A 394 -5.39 -20.15 0.54
N GLU A 395 -6.18 -19.69 1.51
CA GLU A 395 -7.01 -18.49 1.36
C GLU A 395 -6.17 -17.20 1.36
N ILE A 396 -5.08 -17.17 2.12
CA ILE A 396 -4.13 -16.04 2.09
C ILE A 396 -3.46 -15.97 0.72
N PHE A 397 -3.04 -17.10 0.14
CA PHE A 397 -2.46 -17.13 -1.21
C PHE A 397 -3.46 -16.68 -2.28
N ARG A 398 -4.72 -17.16 -2.24
CA ARG A 398 -5.79 -16.69 -3.12
C ARG A 398 -5.97 -15.18 -3.05
N SER A 399 -6.09 -14.66 -1.84
CA SER A 399 -6.26 -13.22 -1.60
C SER A 399 -5.03 -12.41 -2.07
N SER A 400 -3.82 -12.93 -1.85
CA SER A 400 -2.59 -12.27 -2.30
C SER A 400 -2.51 -12.19 -3.82
N ILE A 401 -2.88 -13.27 -4.53
CA ILE A 401 -2.98 -13.31 -5.99
C ILE A 401 -4.07 -12.34 -6.48
N HIS A 402 -5.25 -12.37 -5.85
CA HIS A 402 -6.36 -11.50 -6.23
C HIS A 402 -6.02 -10.01 -6.12
N TYR A 403 -5.31 -9.60 -5.06
CA TYR A 403 -5.07 -8.19 -4.76
C TYR A 403 -3.74 -7.63 -5.29
N CYS A 404 -2.83 -8.43 -5.88
CA CYS A 404 -1.58 -7.90 -6.41
C CYS A 404 -1.75 -7.15 -7.74
N ASP A 405 -0.83 -6.25 -8.06
CA ASP A 405 -0.75 -5.62 -9.39
C ASP A 405 0.04 -6.48 -10.38
N LEU A 406 1.01 -7.27 -9.88
CA LEU A 406 1.78 -8.24 -10.64
C LEU A 406 2.27 -9.34 -9.71
N MET A 407 2.25 -10.58 -10.15
CA MET A 407 2.86 -11.71 -9.46
C MET A 407 4.16 -12.10 -10.18
N THR A 408 5.27 -12.16 -9.44
CA THR A 408 6.49 -12.78 -9.93
C THR A 408 6.60 -14.22 -9.44
N SER A 409 7.41 -15.02 -10.13
CA SER A 409 7.80 -16.36 -9.69
C SER A 409 9.28 -16.58 -9.98
N ILE A 410 9.88 -17.60 -9.37
CA ILE A 410 11.31 -17.86 -9.43
C ILE A 410 11.70 -18.90 -10.49
N SER A 411 10.72 -19.54 -11.12
CA SER A 411 10.87 -20.47 -12.26
C SER A 411 9.58 -20.54 -13.09
N GLN A 412 9.67 -20.99 -14.33
CA GLN A 412 8.49 -21.27 -15.16
C GLN A 412 7.64 -22.39 -14.57
N PHE A 413 8.30 -23.39 -14.00
CA PHE A 413 7.63 -24.49 -13.28
C PHE A 413 6.75 -23.96 -12.14
N SER A 414 7.32 -23.14 -11.24
CA SER A 414 6.56 -22.58 -10.11
C SER A 414 5.44 -21.65 -10.57
N LEU A 415 5.68 -20.85 -11.61
CA LEU A 415 4.65 -20.01 -12.19
C LEU A 415 3.50 -20.86 -12.74
N LYS A 416 3.80 -21.84 -13.58
CA LYS A 416 2.80 -22.73 -14.17
C LYS A 416 2.02 -23.49 -13.11
N ASP A 417 2.70 -24.07 -12.10
CA ASP A 417 2.05 -24.81 -11.03
C ASP A 417 1.11 -23.94 -10.21
N THR A 418 1.49 -22.66 -9.96
CA THR A 418 0.66 -21.68 -9.29
C THR A 418 -0.57 -21.31 -10.14
N VAL A 419 -0.39 -20.97 -11.42
CA VAL A 419 -1.47 -20.59 -12.33
C VAL A 419 -2.45 -21.75 -12.53
N ASP A 420 -1.97 -22.97 -12.70
CA ASP A 420 -2.81 -24.16 -12.87
C ASP A 420 -3.65 -24.43 -11.60
N TYR A 421 -3.07 -24.25 -10.41
CA TYR A 421 -3.78 -24.50 -9.16
C TYR A 421 -4.78 -23.39 -8.82
N TYR A 422 -4.39 -22.13 -9.01
CA TYR A 422 -5.22 -20.94 -8.74
C TYR A 422 -5.91 -20.39 -10.00
N LYS A 423 -6.20 -21.27 -10.93
CA LYS A 423 -6.79 -20.90 -12.24
C LYS A 423 -8.02 -19.98 -12.11
N ALA A 424 -8.85 -20.18 -11.09
CA ALA A 424 -10.05 -19.38 -10.89
C ALA A 424 -9.73 -17.90 -10.66
N GLU A 425 -8.69 -17.58 -9.90
CA GLU A 425 -8.24 -16.23 -9.62
C GLU A 425 -7.72 -15.54 -10.90
N PHE A 426 -6.96 -16.27 -11.71
CA PHE A 426 -6.46 -15.78 -12.99
C PHE A 426 -7.54 -15.64 -14.07
N ASP A 427 -8.59 -16.48 -14.01
CA ASP A 427 -9.76 -16.35 -14.90
C ASP A 427 -10.67 -15.16 -14.52
N MET A 428 -10.74 -14.82 -13.21
CA MET A 428 -11.55 -13.69 -12.74
C MET A 428 -10.92 -12.33 -13.02
N ARG A 429 -9.59 -12.25 -13.06
CA ARG A 429 -8.83 -11.03 -13.32
C ARG A 429 -7.58 -11.34 -14.14
N ASP A 430 -7.30 -10.51 -15.14
CA ASP A 430 -6.04 -10.58 -15.90
C ASP A 430 -4.88 -10.10 -15.01
N ILE A 431 -4.22 -11.05 -14.35
CA ILE A 431 -3.13 -10.79 -13.42
C ILE A 431 -1.81 -10.93 -14.17
N PRO A 432 -1.06 -9.82 -14.33
CA PRO A 432 0.25 -9.89 -14.97
C PRO A 432 1.21 -10.80 -14.18
N THR A 433 1.99 -11.61 -14.91
CA THR A 433 2.98 -12.50 -14.30
C THR A 433 4.34 -12.36 -14.95
N ARG A 434 5.43 -12.59 -14.17
CA ARG A 434 6.81 -12.62 -14.67
C ARG A 434 7.63 -13.66 -13.92
N VAL A 435 8.58 -14.27 -14.62
CA VAL A 435 9.57 -15.13 -13.98
C VAL A 435 10.88 -14.36 -13.86
N ILE A 436 11.44 -14.36 -12.65
CA ILE A 436 12.75 -13.79 -12.33
C ILE A 436 13.57 -14.89 -11.66
N TYR A 437 14.50 -15.46 -12.41
CA TYR A 437 15.36 -16.52 -11.88
C TYR A 437 16.31 -15.98 -10.81
N HIS A 438 16.68 -16.83 -9.85
CA HIS A 438 17.68 -16.48 -8.84
C HIS A 438 19.06 -16.25 -9.47
N GLY A 439 19.85 -15.40 -8.82
CA GLY A 439 21.25 -15.21 -9.08
C GLY A 439 22.13 -15.71 -7.91
N THR A 440 23.42 -15.57 -8.07
CA THR A 440 24.41 -15.75 -7.00
C THR A 440 25.59 -14.81 -7.20
N ASP A 441 26.06 -14.19 -6.12
CA ASP A 441 27.30 -13.39 -6.15
C ASP A 441 28.47 -14.23 -5.58
N LYS A 442 28.21 -15.49 -5.24
CA LYS A 442 29.16 -16.37 -4.60
C LYS A 442 30.05 -17.04 -5.65
N LEU A 443 31.30 -16.65 -5.68
CA LEU A 443 32.35 -17.34 -6.42
C LEU A 443 33.27 -18.03 -5.40
N TYR A 444 33.39 -19.33 -5.49
CA TYR A 444 34.28 -20.08 -4.61
C TYR A 444 35.74 -19.78 -4.95
N ASP A 445 36.50 -19.35 -3.94
CA ASP A 445 37.95 -19.11 -4.06
C ASP A 445 38.71 -20.20 -3.24
N PRO A 446 39.33 -21.17 -3.89
CA PRO A 446 40.06 -22.24 -3.19
C PRO A 446 41.20 -21.71 -2.31
N ALA A 447 41.76 -20.52 -2.60
CA ALA A 447 42.87 -19.94 -1.86
C ALA A 447 42.46 -19.40 -0.48
N LYS A 448 41.15 -19.15 -0.26
CA LYS A 448 40.61 -18.70 1.02
C LYS A 448 40.17 -19.83 1.95
N ASN A 449 40.58 -21.04 1.64
CA ASN A 449 40.13 -22.27 2.34
C ASN A 449 40.79 -22.39 3.73
N PRO A 450 40.02 -22.38 4.85
CA PRO A 450 40.56 -22.45 6.20
C PRO A 450 41.03 -23.83 6.66
N GLY A 451 40.91 -24.91 5.83
CA GLY A 451 41.47 -26.22 6.12
C GLY A 451 40.74 -26.98 7.22
N PHE A 452 39.43 -27.18 7.12
CA PHE A 452 38.66 -27.98 8.05
C PHE A 452 39.00 -29.49 7.90
N LYS A 453 38.99 -30.23 9.03
CA LYS A 453 39.14 -31.68 9.01
C LYS A 453 37.80 -32.35 8.71
N LEU A 454 37.70 -33.01 7.56
CA LEU A 454 36.53 -33.76 7.15
C LEU A 454 36.67 -35.25 7.40
N PRO A 455 35.57 -36.01 7.51
CA PRO A 455 35.61 -37.49 7.72
C PRO A 455 36.09 -38.23 6.48
N PHE A 456 36.01 -37.62 5.29
CA PHE A 456 36.38 -38.23 4.00
C PHE A 456 37.16 -37.25 3.14
N THR A 457 38.00 -37.75 2.23
CA THR A 457 38.78 -36.96 1.25
C THR A 457 38.08 -36.88 -0.11
N ASP A 458 37.51 -38.00 -0.58
CA ASP A 458 36.79 -38.09 -1.86
C ASP A 458 35.33 -38.40 -1.55
N TYR A 459 34.45 -37.43 -1.72
CA TYR A 459 33.05 -37.53 -1.29
C TYR A 459 32.13 -36.72 -2.18
N PHE A 460 30.86 -37.12 -2.18
CA PHE A 460 29.74 -36.34 -2.71
C PHE A 460 28.99 -35.67 -1.57
N VAL A 461 28.34 -34.56 -1.86
CA VAL A 461 27.55 -33.82 -0.87
C VAL A 461 26.06 -33.95 -1.20
N VAL A 462 25.27 -34.28 -0.18
CA VAL A 462 23.81 -34.26 -0.23
C VAL A 462 23.32 -33.07 0.58
N PHE A 463 22.58 -32.20 -0.06
CA PHE A 463 21.84 -31.16 0.65
C PHE A 463 20.42 -31.59 0.95
N GLY A 464 19.99 -31.38 2.18
CA GLY A 464 18.62 -31.68 2.55
C GLY A 464 18.33 -31.44 4.00
N ASN A 465 17.07 -31.57 4.33
CA ASN A 465 16.56 -31.51 5.68
C ASN A 465 15.49 -32.62 5.84
N PHE A 466 14.77 -32.61 6.96
CA PHE A 466 13.77 -33.63 7.32
C PHE A 466 12.47 -33.56 6.51
N TYR A 467 12.29 -32.54 5.66
CA TYR A 467 11.07 -32.43 4.83
C TYR A 467 10.99 -33.56 3.81
N LYS A 468 9.82 -34.20 3.72
CA LYS A 468 9.60 -35.37 2.86
C LYS A 468 9.88 -35.14 1.38
N HIS A 469 9.57 -33.93 0.87
CA HIS A 469 9.83 -33.60 -0.52
C HIS A 469 11.31 -33.48 -0.89
N LYS A 470 12.21 -33.36 0.09
CA LYS A 470 13.66 -33.37 -0.13
C LYS A 470 14.20 -34.76 -0.49
N PHE A 471 13.44 -35.82 -0.20
CA PHE A 471 13.69 -37.20 -0.58
C PHE A 471 15.05 -37.75 -0.12
N VAL A 472 15.66 -37.13 0.89
CA VAL A 472 16.99 -37.46 1.40
C VAL A 472 17.03 -38.86 2.07
N PRO A 473 16.10 -39.25 2.95
CA PRO A 473 16.14 -40.57 3.57
C PRO A 473 16.15 -41.73 2.57
N GLN A 474 15.34 -41.62 1.51
CA GLN A 474 15.24 -42.62 0.45
C GLN A 474 16.53 -42.72 -0.37
N LEU A 475 17.17 -41.60 -0.67
CA LEU A 475 18.47 -41.57 -1.34
C LEU A 475 19.54 -42.21 -0.48
N LEU A 476 19.61 -41.85 0.81
CA LEU A 476 20.64 -42.44 1.74
C LEU A 476 20.44 -43.93 1.90
N ASP A 477 19.20 -44.41 1.92
CA ASP A 477 18.90 -45.84 1.97
C ASP A 477 19.38 -46.58 0.71
N ALA A 478 19.15 -46.00 -0.46
CA ALA A 478 19.62 -46.57 -1.75
C ALA A 478 21.16 -46.61 -1.85
N LEU A 479 21.86 -45.65 -1.22
CA LEU A 479 23.33 -45.55 -1.27
C LEU A 479 24.06 -46.21 -0.10
N LYS A 480 23.37 -46.97 0.79
CA LYS A 480 24.01 -47.64 1.93
C LYS A 480 25.13 -48.61 1.54
N ALA A 481 24.95 -49.31 0.44
CA ALA A 481 25.91 -50.27 -0.09
C ALA A 481 26.92 -49.67 -1.08
N SER A 482 26.83 -48.37 -1.36
CA SER A 482 27.71 -47.67 -2.28
C SER A 482 29.16 -47.64 -1.74
N LYS A 483 30.13 -47.76 -2.66
CA LYS A 483 31.55 -47.54 -2.34
C LYS A 483 31.90 -46.07 -2.15
N HIS A 484 31.05 -45.13 -2.65
CA HIS A 484 31.29 -43.72 -2.58
C HIS A 484 31.01 -43.16 -1.20
N LYS A 485 31.79 -42.18 -0.80
CA LYS A 485 31.60 -41.46 0.48
C LYS A 485 30.62 -40.30 0.29
N ILE A 486 29.72 -40.13 1.26
CA ILE A 486 28.66 -39.12 1.22
C ILE A 486 28.73 -38.26 2.48
N ILE A 487 28.78 -36.96 2.30
CA ILE A 487 28.57 -35.96 3.36
C ILE A 487 27.14 -35.36 3.20
N VAL A 488 26.37 -35.45 4.29
CA VAL A 488 25.00 -34.96 4.33
C VAL A 488 24.97 -33.64 5.11
N ILE A 489 24.66 -32.53 4.44
CA ILE A 489 24.44 -31.22 5.07
C ILE A 489 22.94 -31.08 5.31
N GLY A 490 22.54 -30.78 6.56
CA GLY A 490 21.13 -30.70 6.96
C GLY A 490 20.57 -31.95 7.61
N SER A 491 21.45 -32.86 8.08
CA SER A 491 21.07 -34.03 8.87
C SER A 491 20.36 -33.64 10.18
N THR A 492 19.55 -34.56 10.72
CA THR A 492 18.92 -34.41 12.05
C THR A 492 19.89 -34.51 13.20
N SER A 493 21.02 -35.21 12.99
CA SER A 493 22.10 -35.41 13.98
C SER A 493 23.46 -35.31 13.31
N GLU A 494 24.48 -34.94 14.07
CA GLU A 494 25.87 -34.95 13.63
C GLU A 494 26.50 -36.31 13.93
N GLY A 495 27.27 -36.84 12.97
CA GLY A 495 28.00 -38.11 13.14
C GLY A 495 27.88 -39.07 11.95
N ALA A 496 28.48 -40.25 12.10
CA ALA A 496 28.39 -41.30 11.11
C ALA A 496 26.94 -41.83 10.99
N ILE A 497 26.43 -41.88 9.78
CA ILE A 497 25.10 -42.42 9.44
C ILE A 497 25.27 -43.90 9.04
N GLY A 498 26.46 -44.29 8.57
CA GLY A 498 26.88 -45.64 8.15
C GLY A 498 28.36 -45.64 7.82
N ASP A 499 28.88 -46.70 7.23
CA ASP A 499 30.31 -46.87 6.94
C ASP A 499 30.81 -45.88 5.85
N ASN A 500 29.89 -45.39 5.01
CA ASN A 500 30.21 -44.53 3.88
C ASN A 500 29.54 -43.14 3.98
N MET A 501 28.82 -42.83 5.07
CA MET A 501 28.04 -41.61 5.19
C MET A 501 28.30 -40.90 6.52
N TYR A 502 28.40 -39.54 6.45
CA TYR A 502 28.54 -38.69 7.62
C TYR A 502 27.58 -37.49 7.52
N GLY A 503 26.84 -37.23 8.59
CA GLY A 503 25.88 -36.14 8.68
C GLY A 503 26.39 -34.95 9.49
N TYR A 504 26.15 -33.76 8.99
CA TYR A 504 26.28 -32.49 9.71
C TYR A 504 24.92 -31.90 9.99
N LYS A 505 24.67 -31.51 11.25
CA LYS A 505 23.37 -31.01 11.68
C LYS A 505 23.05 -29.67 11.07
N SER A 506 21.80 -29.48 10.63
CA SER A 506 21.28 -28.21 10.10
C SER A 506 21.34 -27.05 11.14
N GLY A 507 21.65 -25.87 10.70
CA GLY A 507 21.48 -24.60 11.45
C GLY A 507 22.68 -24.14 12.26
N ASN A 508 23.75 -24.91 12.36
CA ASN A 508 24.96 -24.58 13.17
C ASN A 508 26.26 -24.51 12.35
N LEU A 509 26.17 -24.62 11.02
CA LEU A 509 27.35 -24.60 10.15
C LEU A 509 27.64 -23.19 9.70
N SER A 510 28.92 -22.76 9.77
CA SER A 510 29.33 -21.50 9.19
C SER A 510 29.39 -21.57 7.66
N ASP A 511 29.28 -20.42 7.00
CA ASP A 511 29.39 -20.33 5.55
C ASP A 511 30.75 -20.83 5.06
N GLU A 512 31.82 -20.51 5.78
CA GLU A 512 33.17 -20.97 5.45
C GLU A 512 33.29 -22.51 5.50
N PHE A 513 32.60 -23.14 6.46
CA PHE A 513 32.58 -24.61 6.53
C PHE A 513 31.82 -25.21 5.36
N ILE A 514 30.66 -24.66 5.01
CA ILE A 514 29.85 -25.08 3.86
C ILE A 514 30.67 -24.92 2.58
N ASP A 515 31.33 -23.78 2.42
CA ASP A 515 32.21 -23.49 1.28
C ASP A 515 33.33 -24.51 1.15
N TYR A 516 33.92 -24.85 2.28
CA TYR A 516 34.99 -25.86 2.32
C TYR A 516 34.48 -27.25 1.90
N VAL A 517 33.33 -27.65 2.43
CA VAL A 517 32.73 -28.96 2.11
C VAL A 517 32.32 -29.03 0.65
N LEU A 518 31.68 -28.01 0.10
CA LEU A 518 31.27 -27.96 -1.31
C LEU A 518 32.47 -27.90 -2.25
N GLY A 519 33.40 -27.01 -1.94
CA GLY A 519 34.58 -26.77 -2.77
C GLY A 519 35.50 -28.00 -2.93
N ASN A 520 35.53 -28.88 -1.94
CA ASN A 520 36.33 -30.12 -1.95
C ASN A 520 35.54 -31.35 -2.36
N SER A 521 34.22 -31.25 -2.65
CA SER A 521 33.42 -32.42 -3.07
C SER A 521 33.70 -32.79 -4.53
N LEU A 522 33.36 -34.04 -4.89
CA LEU A 522 33.35 -34.54 -6.26
C LEU A 522 32.09 -34.04 -7.04
N GLY A 523 30.99 -33.84 -6.31
CA GLY A 523 29.73 -33.39 -6.86
C GLY A 523 28.66 -33.20 -5.81
N ILE A 524 27.53 -32.58 -6.20
CA ILE A 524 26.41 -32.27 -5.34
C ILE A 524 25.21 -33.12 -5.77
N ILE A 525 24.56 -33.80 -4.80
CA ILE A 525 23.36 -34.61 -5.02
C ILE A 525 22.15 -33.83 -4.44
N PHE A 526 21.17 -33.60 -5.25
CA PHE A 526 19.94 -32.88 -4.89
C PHE A 526 18.72 -33.72 -5.28
N PRO A 527 18.25 -34.62 -4.40
CA PRO A 527 17.26 -35.61 -4.76
C PRO A 527 15.81 -35.14 -4.71
N SER A 528 15.57 -33.88 -4.38
CA SER A 528 14.23 -33.32 -4.17
C SER A 528 13.26 -33.69 -5.27
N ILE A 529 12.03 -34.03 -4.89
CA ILE A 529 10.92 -34.34 -5.82
C ILE A 529 10.06 -33.13 -6.15
N TYR A 530 10.17 -32.06 -5.35
CA TYR A 530 9.52 -30.78 -5.57
C TYR A 530 10.36 -29.65 -4.99
N GLU A 531 10.51 -28.56 -5.76
CA GLU A 531 11.20 -27.32 -5.37
C GLU A 531 10.61 -26.12 -6.15
N GLY A 532 10.81 -24.92 -5.64
CA GLY A 532 10.49 -23.70 -6.38
C GLY A 532 11.57 -23.31 -7.39
N PHE A 533 12.85 -23.47 -7.01
CA PHE A 533 14.00 -23.17 -7.87
C PHE A 533 15.12 -24.21 -7.73
N GLY A 534 15.62 -24.45 -6.52
CA GLY A 534 16.76 -25.35 -6.33
C GLY A 534 18.10 -24.59 -6.40
N LEU A 535 18.40 -23.83 -5.35
CA LEU A 535 19.71 -23.16 -5.18
C LEU A 535 20.94 -24.03 -5.46
N PRO A 536 20.92 -25.36 -5.21
CA PRO A 536 22.03 -26.23 -5.56
C PRO A 536 22.50 -26.21 -7.02
N PHE A 537 21.64 -25.78 -7.97
CA PHE A 537 22.12 -25.53 -9.35
C PHE A 537 23.14 -24.37 -9.37
N LEU A 538 22.80 -23.26 -8.73
CA LEU A 538 23.72 -22.13 -8.63
C LEU A 538 24.97 -22.48 -7.81
N ASP A 539 24.81 -23.26 -6.74
CA ASP A 539 25.93 -23.75 -5.94
C ASP A 539 26.85 -24.62 -6.80
N GLY A 540 26.32 -25.55 -7.61
CA GLY A 540 27.13 -26.37 -8.52
C GLY A 540 27.96 -25.53 -9.48
N MET A 541 27.37 -24.50 -10.06
CA MET A 541 28.09 -23.55 -10.92
C MET A 541 29.16 -22.76 -10.15
N SER A 542 28.78 -22.20 -8.97
CA SER A 542 29.65 -21.35 -8.15
C SER A 542 30.90 -22.09 -7.63
N TYR A 543 30.72 -23.38 -7.26
CA TYR A 543 31.81 -24.24 -6.76
C TYR A 543 32.46 -25.08 -7.84
N SER A 544 32.07 -24.92 -9.10
CA SER A 544 32.54 -25.74 -10.23
C SER A 544 32.40 -27.25 -9.92
N LYS A 545 31.15 -27.66 -9.60
CA LYS A 545 30.81 -29.04 -9.26
C LYS A 545 29.72 -29.62 -10.17
N LYS A 546 29.84 -30.91 -10.49
CA LYS A 546 28.78 -31.63 -11.18
C LYS A 546 27.57 -31.80 -10.25
N ILE A 547 26.36 -31.73 -10.81
CA ILE A 547 25.11 -31.79 -10.09
C ILE A 547 24.34 -33.04 -10.48
N ILE A 548 23.79 -33.71 -9.49
CA ILE A 548 22.96 -34.90 -9.66
C ILE A 548 21.58 -34.58 -9.11
N VAL A 549 20.56 -34.62 -9.96
CA VAL A 549 19.19 -34.19 -9.62
C VAL A 549 18.16 -35.23 -10.07
N ASN A 550 17.02 -35.24 -9.39
CA ASN A 550 15.86 -36.02 -9.79
C ASN A 550 15.26 -35.51 -11.10
N ASN A 551 14.63 -36.38 -11.90
CA ASN A 551 13.94 -36.01 -13.14
C ASN A 551 12.61 -35.31 -12.85
N THR A 552 12.67 -34.04 -12.51
CA THR A 552 11.49 -33.16 -12.32
C THR A 552 11.37 -32.18 -13.48
N GLU A 553 10.19 -31.60 -13.67
CA GLU A 553 9.96 -30.55 -14.68
C GLU A 553 10.90 -29.35 -14.43
N LEU A 554 11.01 -28.93 -13.17
CA LEU A 554 11.92 -27.85 -12.75
C LEU A 554 13.39 -28.16 -13.10
N ASN A 555 13.89 -29.35 -12.78
CA ASN A 555 15.30 -29.67 -12.99
C ASN A 555 15.65 -29.76 -14.49
N ARG A 556 14.70 -30.15 -15.34
CA ARG A 556 14.85 -30.06 -16.80
C ARG A 556 14.87 -28.60 -17.27
N GLU A 557 13.95 -27.77 -16.76
CA GLU A 557 13.91 -26.33 -17.04
C GLU A 557 15.23 -25.65 -16.70
N LEU A 558 15.74 -25.86 -15.47
CA LEU A 558 16.99 -25.23 -15.01
C LEU A 558 18.21 -25.70 -15.82
N ARG A 559 18.29 -26.99 -16.14
CA ARG A 559 19.35 -27.52 -17.00
C ARG A 559 19.32 -26.84 -18.39
N ASP A 560 18.14 -26.65 -18.95
CA ASP A 560 17.97 -26.04 -20.26
C ASP A 560 18.19 -24.51 -20.21
N TYR A 561 17.80 -23.87 -19.10
CA TYR A 561 18.07 -22.44 -18.87
C TYR A 561 19.56 -22.15 -18.72
N PHE A 562 20.26 -22.94 -17.87
CA PHE A 562 21.71 -22.88 -17.71
C PHE A 562 22.43 -23.76 -18.73
N ASN A 563 22.06 -23.66 -20.00
CA ASN A 563 22.51 -24.55 -21.06
C ASN A 563 24.03 -24.64 -21.18
N ALA A 564 24.79 -23.57 -20.93
CA ALA A 564 26.24 -23.58 -20.94
C ALA A 564 26.84 -24.57 -19.93
N PHE A 565 26.16 -24.81 -18.80
CA PHE A 565 26.56 -25.73 -17.73
C PHE A 565 25.90 -27.12 -17.84
N SER A 566 25.01 -27.34 -18.78
CA SER A 566 24.11 -28.51 -18.86
C SER A 566 24.81 -29.88 -18.91
N ASP A 567 26.05 -29.96 -19.47
CA ASP A 567 26.84 -31.20 -19.53
C ASP A 567 27.36 -31.65 -18.16
N ASN A 568 27.24 -30.80 -17.16
CA ASN A 568 27.60 -31.10 -15.77
C ASN A 568 26.40 -31.49 -14.89
N VAL A 569 25.19 -31.56 -15.49
CA VAL A 569 23.92 -31.87 -14.80
C VAL A 569 23.47 -33.29 -15.16
N TYR A 570 23.51 -34.17 -14.18
CA TYR A 570 23.08 -35.57 -14.31
C TYR A 570 21.66 -35.70 -13.75
N ILE A 571 20.71 -36.12 -14.58
CA ILE A 571 19.32 -36.37 -14.18
C ILE A 571 19.08 -37.86 -14.02
N PHE A 572 18.60 -38.29 -12.85
CA PHE A 572 18.21 -39.69 -12.62
C PHE A 572 16.69 -39.84 -12.60
N ASN A 573 16.19 -40.98 -13.09
CA ASN A 573 14.76 -41.35 -13.08
C ASN A 573 14.44 -42.29 -11.88
N SER A 574 15.43 -43.07 -11.42
CA SER A 574 15.32 -43.97 -10.32
C SER A 574 16.55 -43.85 -9.42
N LEU A 575 16.38 -44.06 -8.12
CA LEU A 575 17.49 -44.05 -7.17
C LEU A 575 18.56 -45.09 -7.50
N ASP A 576 18.19 -46.20 -8.15
CA ASP A 576 19.13 -47.28 -8.57
C ASP A 576 20.16 -46.79 -9.62
N GLU A 577 19.84 -45.70 -10.34
CA GLU A 577 20.76 -45.11 -11.33
C GLU A 577 21.86 -44.25 -10.68
N VAL A 578 21.63 -43.80 -9.43
CA VAL A 578 22.48 -42.78 -8.80
C VAL A 578 23.89 -43.30 -8.58
N ASP A 579 24.08 -44.51 -8.07
CA ASP A 579 25.42 -45.08 -7.83
C ASP A 579 26.28 -45.18 -9.09
N GLY A 580 25.67 -45.57 -10.22
CA GLY A 580 26.33 -45.54 -11.54
C GLY A 580 26.63 -44.14 -12.05
N ILE A 581 25.88 -43.11 -11.65
CA ILE A 581 26.19 -41.70 -11.95
C ILE A 581 27.40 -41.26 -11.10
N LEU A 582 27.45 -41.64 -9.82
CA LEU A 582 28.60 -41.35 -8.95
C LEU A 582 29.89 -41.92 -9.54
N ASP A 583 29.86 -43.14 -10.10
CA ASP A 583 31.00 -43.77 -10.78
C ASP A 583 31.50 -42.93 -11.94
N LYS A 584 30.57 -42.42 -12.80
CA LYS A 584 30.92 -41.58 -13.94
C LYS A 584 31.58 -40.28 -13.51
N ILE A 585 31.04 -39.63 -12.47
CA ILE A 585 31.58 -38.37 -11.97
C ILE A 585 32.93 -38.56 -11.28
N ALA A 586 33.07 -39.61 -10.51
CA ALA A 586 34.36 -39.93 -9.88
C ALA A 586 35.46 -40.23 -10.89
N ALA A 587 35.12 -40.80 -12.06
CA ALA A 587 36.08 -41.04 -13.15
C ALA A 587 36.44 -39.75 -13.92
N ASP A 588 35.53 -38.78 -13.98
CA ASP A 588 35.73 -37.46 -14.64
C ASP A 588 35.03 -36.34 -13.84
N PRO A 589 35.70 -35.79 -12.80
CA PRO A 589 35.12 -34.70 -11.99
C PRO A 589 35.26 -33.31 -12.66
N ALA A 590 35.93 -33.17 -13.81
CA ALA A 590 36.15 -31.93 -14.46
C ALA A 590 34.84 -31.26 -14.94
N ILE A 591 34.79 -29.94 -14.88
CA ILE A 591 33.64 -29.15 -15.34
C ILE A 591 33.86 -28.72 -16.79
N HIS A 592 32.85 -28.90 -17.60
CA HIS A 592 32.83 -28.58 -19.01
C HIS A 592 31.75 -27.55 -19.30
N TYR A 593 32.13 -26.38 -19.84
CA TYR A 593 31.20 -25.35 -20.27
C TYR A 593 31.05 -25.39 -21.80
N LYS A 594 29.81 -25.40 -22.28
CA LYS A 594 29.52 -25.25 -23.71
C LYS A 594 29.92 -23.84 -24.17
N ASN A 595 30.58 -23.78 -25.32
CA ASN A 595 31.02 -22.53 -25.93
C ASN A 595 31.98 -21.68 -25.09
N ASN A 596 32.63 -22.28 -24.07
CA ASN A 596 33.47 -21.58 -23.08
C ASN A 596 32.71 -20.44 -22.32
N ASP A 597 31.39 -20.49 -22.27
CA ASP A 597 30.58 -19.54 -21.53
C ASP A 597 30.45 -19.98 -20.08
N SER A 598 31.24 -19.35 -19.21
CA SER A 598 31.23 -19.58 -17.77
C SER A 598 30.45 -18.52 -16.99
N HIS A 599 29.61 -17.72 -17.68
CA HIS A 599 28.83 -16.70 -17.03
C HIS A 599 27.86 -17.32 -16.01
N ILE A 600 27.93 -16.85 -14.78
CA ILE A 600 27.01 -17.22 -13.68
C ILE A 600 26.11 -16.03 -13.44
N ARG A 601 24.81 -16.24 -13.50
CA ARG A 601 23.78 -15.21 -13.24
C ARG A 601 23.98 -14.63 -11.83
N SER A 602 24.11 -13.31 -11.76
CA SER A 602 24.29 -12.56 -10.51
C SER A 602 22.93 -12.13 -9.91
N TRP A 603 22.94 -11.69 -8.65
CA TRP A 603 21.78 -11.01 -8.05
C TRP A 603 21.49 -9.68 -8.71
N GLU A 604 22.48 -9.02 -9.30
CA GLU A 604 22.26 -7.79 -10.07
C GLU A 604 21.45 -8.04 -11.34
N ASP A 605 21.67 -9.17 -12.03
CA ASP A 605 20.84 -9.55 -13.18
C ASP A 605 19.39 -9.73 -12.78
N SER A 606 19.13 -10.41 -11.64
CA SER A 606 17.78 -10.57 -11.09
C SER A 606 17.18 -9.23 -10.66
N ALA A 607 17.97 -8.32 -10.09
CA ALA A 607 17.50 -7.00 -9.66
C ALA A 607 17.16 -6.09 -10.84
N ARG A 608 17.86 -6.19 -11.99
CA ARG A 608 17.52 -5.46 -13.23
C ARG A 608 16.18 -5.93 -13.78
N GLU A 609 15.95 -7.24 -13.87
CA GLU A 609 14.67 -7.79 -14.30
C GLU A 609 13.53 -7.41 -13.35
N LEU A 610 13.80 -7.36 -12.04
CA LEU A 610 12.82 -6.89 -11.05
C LEU A 610 12.51 -5.41 -11.26
N GLU A 611 13.52 -4.58 -11.50
CA GLU A 611 13.33 -3.15 -11.74
C GLU A 611 12.48 -2.92 -12.99
N ASP A 612 12.73 -3.63 -14.08
CA ASP A 612 11.90 -3.57 -15.29
C ASP A 612 10.43 -3.90 -14.99
N CYS A 613 10.17 -4.90 -14.13
CA CYS A 613 8.83 -5.25 -13.69
C CYS A 613 8.19 -4.13 -12.86
N LEU A 614 8.90 -3.59 -11.86
CA LEU A 614 8.38 -2.53 -10.98
C LEU A 614 8.16 -1.23 -11.76
N ALA A 615 9.07 -0.85 -12.65
CA ALA A 615 8.93 0.30 -13.53
C ALA A 615 7.72 0.15 -14.46
N GLY A 616 7.51 -1.04 -15.02
CA GLY A 616 6.34 -1.36 -15.83
C GLY A 616 5.03 -1.19 -15.05
N VAL A 617 4.95 -1.72 -13.82
CA VAL A 617 3.78 -1.57 -12.96
C VAL A 617 3.58 -0.11 -12.55
N LEU A 618 4.64 0.63 -12.22
CA LEU A 618 4.55 2.06 -11.89
C LEU A 618 4.04 2.92 -13.05
N ALA A 619 4.35 2.53 -14.30
CA ALA A 619 3.93 3.24 -15.49
C ALA A 619 2.46 2.97 -15.88
N THR A 620 1.82 1.93 -15.36
CA THR A 620 0.39 1.69 -15.62
C THR A 620 -0.48 2.66 -14.82
N PRO A 621 -1.64 3.09 -15.35
CA PRO A 621 -2.64 3.81 -14.56
C PRO A 621 -3.01 3.04 -13.29
N VAL A 622 -3.49 3.76 -12.29
CA VAL A 622 -4.04 3.14 -11.07
C VAL A 622 -5.37 2.48 -11.42
N ASP A 623 -5.51 1.20 -11.10
CA ASP A 623 -6.80 0.52 -11.16
C ASP A 623 -7.65 0.92 -9.94
N ALA A 624 -8.56 1.87 -10.16
CA ALA A 624 -9.43 2.38 -9.11
C ALA A 624 -10.27 1.28 -8.47
N LYS A 625 -10.79 0.32 -9.28
CA LYS A 625 -11.60 -0.78 -8.76
C LYS A 625 -10.78 -1.66 -7.80
N LEU A 626 -9.59 -2.07 -8.22
CA LEU A 626 -8.69 -2.87 -7.37
C LEU A 626 -8.29 -2.11 -6.10
N LEU A 627 -8.04 -0.79 -6.21
CA LEU A 627 -7.72 0.05 -5.05
C LEU A 627 -8.87 0.09 -4.05
N TYR A 628 -10.12 0.25 -4.52
CA TYR A 628 -11.32 0.20 -3.67
C TYR A 628 -11.51 -1.18 -3.03
N GLU A 629 -11.35 -2.27 -3.77
CA GLU A 629 -11.47 -3.63 -3.25
C GLU A 629 -10.45 -3.90 -2.13
N ARG A 630 -9.18 -3.52 -2.32
CA ARG A 630 -8.12 -3.60 -1.28
C ARG A 630 -8.45 -2.79 -0.04
N TRP A 631 -8.92 -1.55 -0.24
CA TRP A 631 -9.24 -0.64 0.84
C TRP A 631 -10.40 -1.14 1.67
N HIS A 632 -11.48 -1.59 1.03
CA HIS A 632 -12.62 -2.15 1.73
C HIS A 632 -12.29 -3.44 2.46
N PHE A 633 -11.46 -4.30 1.87
CA PHE A 633 -10.96 -5.49 2.55
C PHE A 633 -10.15 -5.14 3.80
N TYR A 634 -9.23 -4.17 3.68
CA TYR A 634 -8.47 -3.66 4.83
C TYR A 634 -9.37 -3.05 5.90
N GLN A 635 -10.28 -2.15 5.53
CA GLN A 635 -11.20 -1.48 6.47
C GLN A 635 -12.11 -2.48 7.18
N TYR A 636 -12.61 -3.45 6.45
CA TYR A 636 -13.46 -4.50 7.01
C TYR A 636 -12.73 -5.29 8.08
N LEU A 637 -11.56 -5.84 7.78
CA LEU A 637 -10.79 -6.65 8.73
C LEU A 637 -10.29 -5.81 9.92
N SER A 638 -9.87 -4.57 9.69
CA SER A 638 -9.43 -3.66 10.76
C SER A 638 -10.59 -3.31 11.72
N ASN A 639 -11.79 -3.11 11.19
CA ASN A 639 -12.97 -2.84 12.01
C ASN A 639 -13.42 -4.07 12.80
N VAL A 640 -13.39 -5.26 12.20
CA VAL A 640 -13.65 -6.52 12.90
C VAL A 640 -12.67 -6.71 14.05
N HIS A 641 -11.39 -6.50 13.81
CA HIS A 641 -10.35 -6.60 14.84
C HIS A 641 -10.55 -5.57 15.97
N ARG A 642 -10.88 -4.31 15.64
CA ARG A 642 -11.14 -3.25 16.64
C ARG A 642 -12.35 -3.55 17.51
N ILE A 643 -13.44 -4.03 16.92
CA ILE A 643 -14.64 -4.45 17.63
C ILE A 643 -14.27 -5.58 18.61
N TYR A 644 -13.47 -6.52 18.17
CA TYR A 644 -13.07 -7.69 18.95
C TYR A 644 -12.17 -7.34 20.13
N VAL A 645 -11.15 -6.53 19.92
CA VAL A 645 -10.21 -6.08 20.98
C VAL A 645 -10.90 -5.12 21.96
N GLY A 646 -11.77 -4.25 21.44
CA GLY A 646 -12.52 -3.30 22.27
C GLY A 646 -13.60 -3.95 23.16
N THR A 647 -14.12 -5.14 22.79
CA THR A 647 -15.18 -5.84 23.54
C THR A 647 -14.65 -6.83 24.57
N SER A 648 -13.37 -7.23 24.51
CA SER A 648 -12.76 -8.08 25.55
C SER A 648 -12.76 -7.46 26.96
N GLY A 649 -13.04 -6.15 27.06
CA GLY A 649 -13.27 -5.42 28.34
C GLY A 649 -14.74 -5.20 28.72
N MET A 650 -15.71 -5.55 27.88
CA MET A 650 -17.15 -5.33 28.12
C MET A 650 -17.89 -6.64 28.28
N LYS A 651 -18.57 -6.78 29.44
CA LYS A 651 -19.30 -7.98 29.88
C LYS A 651 -20.24 -8.61 28.84
N LYS A 652 -20.31 -9.95 28.90
CA LYS A 652 -21.07 -10.97 28.19
C LYS A 652 -22.49 -10.67 27.61
N SER A 653 -23.09 -9.50 27.75
CA SER A 653 -24.48 -9.25 27.32
C SER A 653 -24.65 -8.77 25.87
N ARG A 654 -23.54 -8.45 25.17
CA ARG A 654 -23.54 -8.01 23.76
C ARG A 654 -23.11 -9.10 22.76
N SER A 655 -22.82 -10.31 23.20
CA SER A 655 -22.34 -11.42 22.35
C SER A 655 -23.37 -11.87 21.31
N ILE A 656 -24.66 -11.89 21.66
CA ILE A 656 -25.76 -12.44 20.81
C ILE A 656 -26.05 -11.53 19.59
N GLU A 657 -26.05 -10.20 19.78
CA GLU A 657 -26.27 -9.27 18.65
C GLU A 657 -25.06 -9.25 17.69
N MET A 658 -23.86 -9.45 18.24
CA MET A 658 -22.64 -9.51 17.46
C MET A 658 -22.49 -10.83 16.70
N GLU A 659 -22.91 -11.96 17.28
CA GLU A 659 -22.99 -13.24 16.57
C GLU A 659 -23.95 -13.18 15.36
N GLY A 660 -25.09 -12.55 15.50
CA GLY A 660 -26.03 -12.36 14.38
C GLY A 660 -25.47 -11.50 13.25
N PHE A 661 -24.74 -10.43 13.61
CA PHE A 661 -24.05 -9.56 12.65
C PHE A 661 -22.92 -10.29 11.94
N LEU A 662 -22.08 -11.01 12.69
CA LEU A 662 -20.96 -11.77 12.17
C LEU A 662 -21.42 -12.97 11.32
N GLN A 663 -22.49 -13.64 11.71
CA GLN A 663 -23.09 -14.69 10.88
C GLN A 663 -23.65 -14.15 9.57
N GLY A 664 -24.23 -12.95 9.59
CA GLY A 664 -24.66 -12.24 8.38
C GLY A 664 -23.51 -11.92 7.43
N LEU A 665 -22.35 -11.57 7.97
CA LEU A 665 -21.13 -11.29 7.21
C LEU A 665 -20.48 -12.56 6.66
N ILE A 666 -20.41 -13.63 7.44
CA ILE A 666 -19.92 -14.95 7.00
C ILE A 666 -20.78 -15.48 5.86
N ASN A 667 -22.09 -15.32 5.96
CA ASN A 667 -23.01 -15.74 4.90
C ASN A 667 -22.84 -14.93 3.62
N ARG A 668 -22.40 -13.68 3.71
CA ARG A 668 -22.14 -12.79 2.57
C ARG A 668 -20.74 -12.96 1.98
N PHE A 669 -19.78 -13.41 2.78
CA PHE A 669 -18.38 -13.61 2.40
C PHE A 669 -17.83 -14.92 3.00
N PRO A 670 -18.21 -16.10 2.50
CA PRO A 670 -17.86 -17.41 3.10
C PRO A 670 -16.38 -17.69 3.24
N HIS A 671 -15.56 -17.09 2.36
CA HIS A 671 -14.10 -17.22 2.36
C HIS A 671 -13.39 -16.56 3.57
N ILE A 672 -14.09 -15.71 4.31
CA ILE A 672 -13.54 -15.02 5.51
C ILE A 672 -13.70 -15.88 6.78
N TYR A 673 -14.47 -16.97 6.72
CA TYR A 673 -14.80 -17.79 7.89
C TYR A 673 -13.58 -18.38 8.61
N GLY A 674 -12.56 -18.80 7.89
CA GLY A 674 -11.34 -19.37 8.47
C GLY A 674 -10.50 -18.34 9.24
N VAL A 675 -10.38 -17.14 8.72
CA VAL A 675 -9.69 -16.01 9.39
C VAL A 675 -10.44 -15.61 10.66
N TYR A 676 -11.77 -15.54 10.55
CA TYR A 676 -12.68 -15.25 11.66
C TYR A 676 -12.50 -16.24 12.82
N LYS A 677 -12.49 -17.55 12.54
CA LYS A 677 -12.37 -18.60 13.56
C LYS A 677 -11.07 -18.51 14.37
N LYS A 678 -9.94 -18.21 13.75
CA LYS A 678 -8.64 -18.05 14.47
C LYS A 678 -8.58 -16.79 15.33
N VAL A 679 -9.16 -15.70 14.85
CA VAL A 679 -9.24 -14.48 15.63
C VAL A 679 -10.07 -14.72 16.90
N ILE A 680 -11.20 -15.41 16.78
CA ILE A 680 -12.05 -15.78 17.93
C ILE A 680 -11.34 -16.73 18.88
N VAL A 681 -10.82 -17.85 18.41
CA VAL A 681 -10.16 -18.86 19.27
C VAL A 681 -8.93 -18.28 19.98
N LYS A 682 -8.22 -17.33 19.37
CA LYS A 682 -7.08 -16.65 19.98
C LYS A 682 -7.47 -15.61 21.05
N LEU A 683 -8.67 -15.04 20.93
CA LEU A 683 -9.19 -14.01 21.82
C LEU A 683 -10.12 -14.58 22.92
N ASP A 684 -10.77 -15.67 22.67
CA ASP A 684 -11.63 -16.40 23.62
C ASP A 684 -11.48 -17.91 23.39
N PRO A 685 -10.47 -18.57 24.01
CA PRO A 685 -10.23 -20.01 23.84
C PRO A 685 -11.42 -20.90 24.27
N ASP A 686 -12.29 -20.39 25.13
CA ASP A 686 -13.44 -21.14 25.69
C ASP A 686 -14.71 -21.01 24.83
N HIS A 687 -14.68 -20.24 23.75
CA HIS A 687 -15.85 -19.99 22.90
C HIS A 687 -16.30 -21.22 22.09
N TYR A 688 -15.43 -22.22 21.91
CA TYR A 688 -15.69 -23.44 21.15
C TYR A 688 -15.56 -24.76 21.97
N ASN A 689 -15.48 -24.70 23.32
CA ASN A 689 -15.57 -25.89 24.18
C ASN A 689 -17.01 -26.15 24.65
#